data_c4798905e9c59fc9bd6f68ca0fa4644c
#
_entry.id   c4798905e9c59fc9bd6f68ca0fa4644c
#
_cell.length_a   1.000
_cell.length_b   1.000
_cell.length_c   1.000
_cell.angle_alpha   90.00
_cell.angle_beta   90.00
_cell.angle_gamma   90.00
#
_symmetry.space_group_name_H-M   'P 1'
#
loop_
_entity.id
_entity.type
_entity.pdbx_description
1 polymer ?
#
loop_
_entity_poly.entity_id
_entity_poly.type
_entity_poly.pdbx_seq_one_letter_code
_entity_poly.pdbx_strand_id
1 'polypeptide(L)'
;MSGVLALLGLALTIQSSQQIRPGVDSASRPRLPVVGRAVAIHAETAPVIDGVDDDAVWKRAQVISDFKQWQPTEGKEPRFRTEAKVAYDAANLYVFVRAFDPHPDSIIRILERRDTFTPSDMIWLFVDSFHDRRSGYEFGVNAAGVKMDQAIYDDGREDLAWDGVWDVATRIDSLGWTAEYRIPLSQLRYGTSQDHVFGFTIDRDIYRYSERVSWPLFRQSVAGMVSQFGELGGLLDLQAPRPFEALPYVVGKSSSRIVNNSFSTASNVTVGGDIQYRLGPNLTLQATVNPDFGQVEADPAVLNLSAYESFFDERRPFFVAGRGLFRFDVNCSEVNCSNEGLYYSRRIGRTPQLASNFGDTVPLQPTTILGAAKLLGRFPSGLVIGVLEAATQRATGTRDTTYEPATNFAAVRVRQDMRNGNSSVGGMLTAVNRSLDSWSAPYLAQDAYVGALDFRHRFLNKQYEVSGSFDQSRVEGSRQAMLALQTDAVHFYQRPDAGLPLDSNRTLLTGNAEEFKFDKVGGEHLMFETAFQRRSAGFEINDLGYLRRADQQSWNTWAGWFDRRTTKYYNRLQWNNNWWQYWTTGGLPLEAAYNTNVHVTLLNNWTLHAGGTLGQLGSTYDDRSARGGPAFGQDSYFAPWFGVNGDDRRAVVPMLWANFFRGSGGRSSSNNLQPEIDIKVNGRFSSAFSLSWTHNIADNQWYSNFTDAAAVTHYTFAHLDQYTTSATVRLNYTFTPNVSLQAYLQPFVSKGTFANVRQLSATPRATSYDDRYATYGDTSVTNHPGGFNFKEFQSNL
;
A
#
# COMPACT_ATOMS: atom_id res chain seq x y z
N MET A 1 2.60 10.89 -28.42
CA MET A 1 3.16 12.24 -28.16
C MET A 1 2.15 13.39 -28.33
N SER A 2 1.27 13.38 -29.32
CA SER A 2 0.30 14.51 -29.52
C SER A 2 -0.76 14.65 -28.41
N GLY A 3 -1.19 13.56 -27.75
CA GLY A 3 -2.22 13.59 -26.72
C GLY A 3 -1.76 14.15 -25.36
N VAL A 4 -0.51 13.88 -24.98
CA VAL A 4 0.05 14.33 -23.69
C VAL A 4 0.37 15.82 -23.69
N LEU A 5 0.78 16.37 -24.84
CA LEU A 5 1.02 17.80 -25.00
C LEU A 5 -0.28 18.61 -24.94
N ALA A 6 -1.41 18.05 -25.39
CA ALA A 6 -2.73 18.70 -25.28
C ALA A 6 -3.22 18.74 -23.81
N LEU A 7 -2.90 17.73 -22.99
CA LEU A 7 -3.26 17.69 -21.58
C LEU A 7 -2.40 18.63 -20.72
N LEU A 8 -1.13 18.81 -21.06
CA LEU A 8 -0.26 19.82 -20.44
C LEU A 8 -0.74 21.25 -20.76
N GLY A 9 -1.28 21.48 -21.96
CA GLY A 9 -1.88 22.76 -22.34
C GLY A 9 -3.14 23.10 -21.53
N LEU A 10 -3.95 22.11 -21.16
CA LEU A 10 -5.15 22.33 -20.37
C LEU A 10 -4.83 22.66 -18.89
N ALA A 11 -3.79 22.05 -18.33
CA ALA A 11 -3.34 22.35 -16.98
C ALA A 11 -2.72 23.76 -16.84
N LEU A 12 -2.12 24.27 -17.87
CA LEU A 12 -1.52 25.62 -17.89
C LEU A 12 -2.54 26.73 -18.15
N THR A 13 -3.67 26.43 -18.82
CA THR A 13 -4.72 27.43 -19.10
C THR A 13 -5.63 27.72 -17.88
N ILE A 14 -5.66 26.86 -16.87
CA ILE A 14 -6.40 27.13 -15.62
C ILE A 14 -5.72 28.22 -14.76
N GLN A 15 -4.44 28.53 -14.98
CA GLN A 15 -3.70 29.55 -14.24
C GLN A 15 -3.91 30.99 -14.73
N SER A 16 -4.54 31.21 -15.89
CA SER A 16 -4.58 32.55 -16.53
C SER A 16 -5.82 33.40 -16.25
N SER A 17 -6.78 32.98 -15.42
CA SER A 17 -8.05 33.70 -15.23
C SER A 17 -8.33 34.22 -13.79
N GLN A 18 -7.31 34.33 -12.92
CA GLN A 18 -7.50 35.11 -11.68
C GLN A 18 -6.92 36.53 -11.83
N GLN A 19 -7.74 37.45 -12.32
CA GLN A 19 -7.50 38.88 -12.14
C GLN A 19 -7.63 39.21 -10.65
N ILE A 20 -6.50 39.61 -10.06
CA ILE A 20 -6.40 40.14 -8.70
C ILE A 20 -7.20 41.45 -8.62
N ARG A 21 -8.27 41.48 -7.87
CA ARG A 21 -8.89 42.72 -7.39
C ARG A 21 -8.10 43.22 -6.17
N PRO A 22 -7.58 44.45 -6.17
CA PRO A 22 -6.93 45.01 -5.01
C PRO A 22 -7.99 45.48 -3.98
N GLY A 23 -7.77 45.13 -2.73
CA GLY A 23 -8.37 45.79 -1.58
C GLY A 23 -9.58 45.09 -0.95
N VAL A 24 -9.35 44.10 -0.10
CA VAL A 24 -10.14 43.89 1.12
C VAL A 24 -9.15 43.56 2.24
N ASP A 25 -9.27 44.32 3.32
CA ASP A 25 -8.47 44.27 4.53
C ASP A 25 -8.11 42.84 4.99
N SER A 26 -6.86 42.71 5.43
CA SER A 26 -6.34 41.54 6.14
C SER A 26 -6.96 41.44 7.54
N ALA A 27 -8.25 41.18 7.63
CA ALA A 27 -8.88 40.77 8.88
C ALA A 27 -8.27 39.40 9.25
N SER A 28 -7.59 39.40 10.39
CA SER A 28 -6.91 38.30 11.03
C SER A 28 -7.64 36.96 10.85
N ARG A 29 -7.10 36.10 9.97
CA ARG A 29 -7.46 34.68 9.94
C ARG A 29 -7.11 34.12 11.33
N PRO A 30 -8.01 33.39 12.01
CA PRO A 30 -7.63 32.73 13.24
C PRO A 30 -6.51 31.73 12.92
N ARG A 31 -5.29 32.09 13.26
CA ARG A 31 -4.17 31.15 13.29
C ARG A 31 -4.53 30.12 14.35
N LEU A 32 -4.55 28.83 13.99
CA LEU A 32 -4.52 27.77 15.00
C LEU A 32 -3.37 28.11 15.97
N PRO A 33 -3.55 27.98 17.29
CA PRO A 33 -2.50 28.27 18.23
C PRO A 33 -1.28 27.42 17.88
N VAL A 34 -0.17 28.06 17.54
CA VAL A 34 1.09 27.38 17.25
C VAL A 34 1.61 26.86 18.57
N VAL A 35 1.57 25.56 18.75
CA VAL A 35 1.97 24.86 19.97
C VAL A 35 3.46 24.52 19.90
N GLY A 36 4.32 25.51 19.93
CA GLY A 36 5.78 25.36 19.97
C GLY A 36 6.50 26.14 18.86
N ARG A 37 7.47 26.93 19.25
CA ARG A 37 8.40 27.64 18.35
C ARG A 37 9.83 27.37 18.75
N ALA A 38 10.66 27.06 17.77
CA ALA A 38 12.11 26.95 17.91
C ALA A 38 12.78 27.89 16.91
N VAL A 39 14.02 28.28 17.23
CA VAL A 39 14.85 29.13 16.37
C VAL A 39 16.16 28.40 16.10
N ALA A 40 16.44 28.17 14.82
CA ALA A 40 17.73 27.67 14.38
C ALA A 40 18.74 28.82 14.37
N ILE A 41 19.98 28.56 14.77
CA ILE A 41 21.06 29.52 14.69
C ILE A 41 22.01 29.19 13.54
N HIS A 42 22.57 30.21 12.93
CA HIS A 42 23.57 30.02 11.89
C HIS A 42 24.88 29.49 12.48
N ALA A 43 25.42 28.43 11.91
CA ALA A 43 26.72 27.84 12.25
C ALA A 43 27.80 28.51 11.38
N GLU A 44 28.67 29.26 11.98
CA GLU A 44 29.85 29.89 11.30
C GLU A 44 30.83 28.81 10.84
N THR A 45 30.93 27.73 11.63
CA THR A 45 31.70 26.53 11.33
C THR A 45 30.77 25.35 11.50
N ALA A 46 30.73 24.44 10.51
CA ALA A 46 29.95 23.22 10.58
C ALA A 46 30.35 22.37 11.80
N PRO A 47 29.38 21.87 12.59
CA PRO A 47 29.70 20.97 13.69
C PRO A 47 30.26 19.64 13.16
N VAL A 48 31.09 19.02 13.98
CA VAL A 48 31.62 17.68 13.73
C VAL A 48 30.55 16.66 14.16
N ILE A 49 30.09 15.86 13.25
CA ILE A 49 29.01 14.88 13.54
C ILE A 49 29.62 13.68 14.26
N ASP A 50 29.76 13.75 15.58
CA ASP A 50 30.35 12.72 16.43
C ASP A 50 29.50 12.37 17.66
N GLY A 51 28.35 13.04 17.83
CA GLY A 51 27.42 12.86 18.93
C GLY A 51 27.81 13.57 20.23
N VAL A 52 28.70 14.56 20.16
CA VAL A 52 29.15 15.37 21.33
C VAL A 52 28.72 16.83 21.13
N ASP A 53 28.25 17.50 22.19
CA ASP A 53 27.80 18.90 22.15
C ASP A 53 28.87 19.92 22.50
N ASP A 54 30.13 19.60 22.23
CA ASP A 54 31.26 20.48 22.57
C ASP A 54 31.56 21.56 21.53
N ASP A 55 31.00 21.45 20.32
CA ASP A 55 31.09 22.45 19.25
C ASP A 55 30.54 23.83 19.67
N ALA A 56 31.17 24.89 19.15
CA ALA A 56 30.82 26.26 19.48
C ALA A 56 29.38 26.64 19.18
N VAL A 57 28.78 26.03 18.13
CA VAL A 57 27.40 26.27 17.74
C VAL A 57 26.43 25.77 18.80
N TRP A 58 26.67 24.60 19.38
CA TRP A 58 25.77 23.99 20.38
C TRP A 58 25.76 24.78 21.72
N LYS A 59 26.81 25.51 22.03
CA LYS A 59 26.85 26.36 23.22
C LYS A 59 25.99 27.63 23.10
N ARG A 60 25.71 28.06 21.87
CA ARG A 60 24.90 29.25 21.57
C ARG A 60 23.45 28.94 21.19
N ALA A 61 23.18 27.69 20.77
CA ALA A 61 21.89 27.30 20.27
C ALA A 61 20.83 27.30 21.39
N GLN A 62 19.62 27.72 21.03
CA GLN A 62 18.44 27.64 21.90
C GLN A 62 18.16 26.18 22.28
N VAL A 63 17.92 25.94 23.57
CA VAL A 63 17.54 24.62 24.07
C VAL A 63 16.02 24.48 23.98
N ILE A 64 15.58 23.43 23.32
CA ILE A 64 14.19 22.94 23.26
C ILE A 64 14.06 21.85 24.34
N SER A 65 13.21 22.04 25.34
CA SER A 65 13.10 21.13 26.50
C SER A 65 11.68 20.83 26.95
N ASP A 66 10.66 21.51 26.42
CA ASP A 66 9.25 21.30 26.82
C ASP A 66 8.62 20.13 26.08
N PHE A 67 9.23 18.96 26.21
CA PHE A 67 8.67 17.71 25.70
C PHE A 67 7.53 17.23 26.58
N LYS A 68 6.49 16.65 25.98
CA LYS A 68 5.37 16.04 26.67
C LYS A 68 5.14 14.63 26.19
N GLN A 69 4.69 13.79 27.09
CA GLN A 69 4.29 12.44 26.76
C GLN A 69 3.03 12.46 25.89
N TRP A 70 3.02 11.74 24.78
CA TRP A 70 1.82 11.52 23.98
C TRP A 70 1.36 10.06 24.01
N GLN A 71 2.24 9.14 24.45
CA GLN A 71 1.94 7.76 24.82
C GLN A 71 2.74 7.37 26.06
N PRO A 72 2.16 6.59 27.01
CA PRO A 72 0.78 6.10 27.07
C PRO A 72 -0.24 7.13 27.54
N THR A 73 0.16 8.28 28.08
CA THR A 73 -0.75 9.28 28.67
C THR A 73 -0.49 10.65 28.05
N GLU A 74 -1.40 11.11 27.18
CA GLU A 74 -1.29 12.38 26.48
C GLU A 74 -1.18 13.57 27.45
N GLY A 75 -0.17 14.43 27.21
CA GLY A 75 0.05 15.67 27.94
C GLY A 75 0.76 15.53 29.29
N LYS A 76 1.11 14.30 29.72
CA LYS A 76 1.87 14.05 30.95
C LYS A 76 3.33 14.47 30.79
N GLU A 77 3.99 14.80 31.93
CA GLU A 77 5.44 15.00 31.97
C GLU A 77 6.19 13.72 31.56
N PRO A 78 7.27 13.84 30.75
CA PRO A 78 8.07 12.71 30.38
C PRO A 78 8.78 12.09 31.59
N ARG A 79 9.01 10.79 31.55
CA ARG A 79 9.77 10.07 32.57
C ARG A 79 11.20 10.56 32.66
N PHE A 80 11.80 10.84 31.50
CA PHE A 80 13.17 11.32 31.41
C PHE A 80 13.21 12.57 30.55
N ARG A 81 14.05 13.51 30.97
CA ARG A 81 14.27 14.78 30.26
C ARG A 81 14.83 14.52 28.87
N THR A 82 14.42 15.36 27.93
CA THR A 82 14.98 15.46 26.57
C THR A 82 15.31 16.91 26.29
N GLU A 83 16.43 17.16 25.66
CA GLU A 83 16.85 18.47 25.17
C GLU A 83 17.26 18.37 23.72
N ALA A 84 16.88 19.37 22.94
CA ALA A 84 17.31 19.48 21.56
C ALA A 84 17.80 20.88 21.23
N LYS A 85 18.70 20.97 20.27
CA LYS A 85 19.29 22.23 19.76
C LYS A 85 19.28 22.15 18.22
N VAL A 86 19.02 23.27 17.55
CA VAL A 86 18.97 23.32 16.09
C VAL A 86 19.90 24.41 15.57
N ALA A 87 20.69 24.06 14.56
CA ALA A 87 21.57 24.97 13.85
C ALA A 87 21.48 24.72 12.34
N TYR A 88 21.99 25.63 11.54
CA TYR A 88 22.05 25.47 10.08
C TYR A 88 23.25 26.22 9.50
N ASP A 89 23.68 25.82 8.32
CA ASP A 89 24.50 26.59 7.42
C ASP A 89 23.80 26.72 6.04
N ALA A 90 24.53 27.27 5.07
CA ALA A 90 23.97 27.45 3.74
C ALA A 90 23.52 26.14 3.05
N ALA A 91 24.03 24.97 3.46
CA ALA A 91 23.84 23.69 2.79
C ALA A 91 23.16 22.61 3.65
N ASN A 92 23.17 22.75 4.98
CA ASN A 92 22.74 21.71 5.90
C ASN A 92 21.89 22.26 7.05
N LEU A 93 20.97 21.44 7.51
CA LEU A 93 20.29 21.55 8.80
C LEU A 93 20.97 20.60 9.78
N TYR A 94 21.31 21.09 10.98
CA TYR A 94 21.93 20.33 12.05
C TYR A 94 21.00 20.27 13.25
N VAL A 95 20.86 19.10 13.85
CA VAL A 95 20.07 18.92 15.08
C VAL A 95 20.85 18.07 16.06
N PHE A 96 21.01 18.57 17.26
CA PHE A 96 21.60 17.83 18.37
C PHE A 96 20.52 17.51 19.39
N VAL A 97 20.39 16.24 19.79
CA VAL A 97 19.43 15.81 20.79
C VAL A 97 20.13 15.06 21.90
N ARG A 98 19.88 15.47 23.14
CA ARG A 98 20.31 14.81 24.38
C ARG A 98 19.09 14.12 25.00
N ALA A 99 19.10 12.81 25.02
CA ALA A 99 18.10 11.96 25.64
C ALA A 99 18.59 11.47 27.00
N PHE A 100 18.27 12.20 28.07
CA PHE A 100 18.69 11.82 29.44
C PHE A 100 18.10 10.49 29.85
N ASP A 101 18.90 9.67 30.52
CA ASP A 101 18.52 8.40 31.07
C ASP A 101 19.41 8.05 32.26
N PRO A 102 18.85 7.87 33.49
CA PRO A 102 19.64 7.53 34.65
C PRO A 102 20.21 6.11 34.64
N HIS A 103 19.77 5.29 33.65
CA HIS A 103 20.21 3.90 33.49
C HIS A 103 20.69 3.64 32.05
N PRO A 104 21.82 4.18 31.62
CA PRO A 104 22.30 4.08 30.23
C PRO A 104 22.51 2.62 29.78
N ASP A 105 22.87 1.73 30.65
CA ASP A 105 23.04 0.29 30.38
C ASP A 105 21.74 -0.41 30.01
N SER A 106 20.58 0.21 30.30
CA SER A 106 19.25 -0.31 30.02
C SER A 106 18.64 0.26 28.72
N ILE A 107 19.37 1.12 28.01
CA ILE A 107 18.95 1.66 26.71
C ILE A 107 18.93 0.53 25.69
N ILE A 108 17.74 0.34 25.05
CA ILE A 108 17.58 -0.70 24.04
C ILE A 108 18.14 -0.18 22.71
N ARG A 109 19.15 -0.90 22.18
CA ARG A 109 19.87 -0.56 20.96
C ARG A 109 20.10 -1.81 20.11
N ILE A 110 19.30 -1.98 19.09
CA ILE A 110 19.43 -3.10 18.15
C ILE A 110 20.08 -2.57 16.88
N LEU A 111 21.16 -3.21 16.45
CA LEU A 111 21.79 -2.90 15.17
C LEU A 111 21.08 -3.70 14.07
N GLU A 112 20.53 -2.99 13.11
CA GLU A 112 19.81 -3.56 11.99
C GLU A 112 20.20 -2.81 10.70
N ARG A 113 19.77 -3.31 9.58
CA ARG A 113 19.89 -2.60 8.30
C ARG A 113 19.10 -1.30 8.35
N ARG A 114 19.60 -0.27 7.68
CA ARG A 114 18.88 0.98 7.41
C ARG A 114 17.45 0.69 6.91
N ASP A 115 16.49 1.54 7.30
CA ASP A 115 15.08 1.51 6.92
C ASP A 115 14.34 0.22 7.36
N THR A 116 14.86 -0.41 8.40
CA THR A 116 14.19 -1.51 9.10
C THR A 116 13.79 -1.04 10.49
N PHE A 117 12.50 -1.06 10.79
CA PHE A 117 12.01 -0.73 12.13
C PHE A 117 12.58 -1.71 13.14
N THR A 118 13.16 -1.18 14.21
CA THR A 118 13.69 -1.98 15.30
C THR A 118 13.08 -1.55 16.64
N PRO A 119 12.75 -2.50 17.52
CA PRO A 119 12.27 -2.20 18.86
C PRO A 119 13.41 -1.65 19.75
N SER A 120 13.77 -0.41 19.53
CA SER A 120 14.90 0.30 20.16
C SER A 120 14.46 1.67 20.65
N ASP A 121 15.28 2.26 21.55
CA ASP A 121 15.16 3.67 21.87
C ASP A 121 15.47 4.49 20.61
N MET A 122 14.57 5.40 20.21
CA MET A 122 14.61 6.15 18.96
C MET A 122 14.50 7.66 19.20
N ILE A 123 15.09 8.44 18.32
CA ILE A 123 14.79 9.85 18.12
C ILE A 123 14.35 10.04 16.69
N TRP A 124 13.23 10.76 16.52
CA TRP A 124 12.63 11.08 15.24
C TRP A 124 12.59 12.58 15.05
N LEU A 125 13.05 13.04 13.90
CA LEU A 125 12.91 14.41 13.45
C LEU A 125 11.93 14.48 12.30
N PHE A 126 10.97 15.36 12.39
CA PHE A 126 9.99 15.61 11.35
C PHE A 126 10.14 17.02 10.82
N VAL A 127 10.25 17.18 9.53
CA VAL A 127 10.51 18.47 8.86
C VAL A 127 9.49 18.68 7.73
N ASP A 128 8.60 19.66 7.88
CA ASP A 128 7.78 20.20 6.80
C ASP A 128 8.47 21.45 6.23
N SER A 129 9.37 21.23 5.30
CA SER A 129 10.19 22.30 4.72
C SER A 129 9.44 23.22 3.73
N PHE A 130 8.27 22.76 3.22
CA PHE A 130 7.35 23.62 2.49
C PHE A 130 6.46 24.49 3.37
N HIS A 131 6.34 24.13 4.64
CA HIS A 131 5.38 24.69 5.59
C HIS A 131 3.92 24.65 5.05
N ASP A 132 3.61 23.55 4.33
CA ASP A 132 2.30 23.32 3.74
C ASP A 132 1.32 22.63 4.70
N ARG A 133 1.81 22.19 5.87
CA ARG A 133 1.05 21.47 6.90
C ARG A 133 0.45 20.15 6.41
N ARG A 134 1.03 19.53 5.39
CA ARG A 134 0.53 18.31 4.74
C ARG A 134 1.62 17.34 4.33
N SER A 135 2.79 17.84 3.97
CA SER A 135 3.91 17.02 3.55
C SER A 135 5.14 17.30 4.39
N GLY A 136 5.96 16.30 4.54
CA GLY A 136 7.18 16.41 5.33
C GLY A 136 8.12 15.27 5.08
N TYR A 137 9.21 15.31 5.81
CA TYR A 137 10.23 14.26 5.83
C TYR A 137 10.44 13.83 7.26
N GLU A 138 10.70 12.57 7.44
CA GLU A 138 11.01 11.95 8.72
C GLU A 138 12.42 11.39 8.67
N PHE A 139 13.19 11.64 9.75
CA PHE A 139 14.56 11.17 9.95
C PHE A 139 14.66 10.54 11.32
N GLY A 140 14.66 9.23 11.39
CA GLY A 140 14.75 8.46 12.61
C GLY A 140 16.16 7.90 12.82
N VAL A 141 16.64 7.88 14.07
CA VAL A 141 17.83 7.13 14.45
C VAL A 141 17.59 6.42 15.77
N ASN A 142 18.05 5.19 15.86
CA ASN A 142 18.08 4.50 17.16
C ASN A 142 19.41 4.72 17.89
N ALA A 143 19.46 4.32 19.16
CA ALA A 143 20.67 4.49 19.98
C ALA A 143 21.87 3.65 19.52
N ALA A 144 21.74 2.76 18.53
CA ALA A 144 22.82 2.04 17.85
C ALA A 144 23.30 2.74 16.56
N GLY A 145 22.68 3.87 16.13
CA GLY A 145 23.01 4.59 14.93
C GLY A 145 22.33 4.05 13.66
N VAL A 146 21.33 3.21 13.79
CA VAL A 146 20.52 2.73 12.65
C VAL A 146 19.58 3.84 12.19
N LYS A 147 19.71 4.25 10.92
CA LYS A 147 18.89 5.28 10.30
C LYS A 147 17.61 4.72 9.73
N MET A 148 16.56 5.51 9.83
CA MET A 148 15.30 5.33 9.12
C MET A 148 14.86 6.65 8.52
N ASP A 149 14.35 6.64 7.31
CA ASP A 149 13.77 7.84 6.72
C ASP A 149 12.59 7.53 5.81
N GLN A 150 11.70 8.49 5.71
CA GLN A 150 10.53 8.41 4.86
C GLN A 150 9.98 9.79 4.53
N ALA A 151 9.20 9.87 3.44
CA ALA A 151 8.45 11.08 3.14
C ALA A 151 7.01 10.95 3.65
N ILE A 152 6.45 12.06 4.12
CA ILE A 152 5.07 12.14 4.58
C ILE A 152 4.26 12.96 3.57
N TYR A 153 3.07 12.47 3.22
CA TYR A 153 2.12 13.15 2.35
C TYR A 153 0.69 13.04 2.92
N ASP A 154 -0.23 13.88 2.43
CA ASP A 154 -1.63 13.91 2.84
C ASP A 154 -1.87 14.02 4.35
N ASP A 155 -0.97 14.74 5.05
CA ASP A 155 -1.07 15.04 6.48
C ASP A 155 -0.94 13.80 7.39
N GLY A 156 -0.21 12.74 6.94
CA GLY A 156 0.07 11.60 7.80
C GLY A 156 0.19 10.25 7.08
N ARG A 157 0.13 10.23 5.74
CA ARG A 157 0.48 9.02 4.98
C ARG A 157 1.98 8.97 4.73
N GLU A 158 2.58 7.82 4.89
CA GLU A 158 4.02 7.62 4.79
C GLU A 158 4.40 6.96 3.46
N ASP A 159 5.50 7.42 2.86
CA ASP A 159 6.16 6.81 1.72
C ASP A 159 7.53 6.29 2.17
N LEU A 160 7.57 5.02 2.54
CA LEU A 160 8.76 4.30 3.03
C LEU A 160 9.83 4.08 1.96
N ALA A 161 9.54 4.41 0.71
CA ALA A 161 10.49 4.26 -0.38
C ALA A 161 11.31 5.53 -0.65
N TRP A 162 11.02 6.60 0.05
CA TRP A 162 11.88 7.78 0.01
C TRP A 162 13.16 7.50 0.80
N ASP A 163 14.30 7.63 0.15
CA ASP A 163 15.63 7.35 0.70
C ASP A 163 16.47 8.64 0.63
N GLY A 164 16.66 9.27 1.76
CA GLY A 164 17.44 10.51 1.90
C GLY A 164 18.92 10.25 2.15
N VAL A 165 19.79 11.11 1.61
CA VAL A 165 21.22 11.09 1.93
C VAL A 165 21.49 12.08 3.06
N TRP A 166 21.69 11.57 4.27
CA TRP A 166 21.96 12.36 5.48
C TRP A 166 22.88 11.61 6.42
N ASP A 167 23.45 12.30 7.41
CA ASP A 167 24.36 11.71 8.37
C ASP A 167 23.88 11.90 9.80
N VAL A 168 24.25 10.97 10.66
CA VAL A 168 23.98 11.03 12.09
C VAL A 168 25.05 10.27 12.87
N ALA A 169 25.43 10.79 14.01
CA ALA A 169 26.21 10.09 15.01
C ALA A 169 25.43 9.94 16.31
N THR A 170 25.54 8.77 16.93
CA THR A 170 24.94 8.49 18.24
C THR A 170 26.00 8.08 19.25
N ARG A 171 25.82 8.50 20.49
CA ARG A 171 26.73 8.16 21.59
C ARG A 171 25.96 7.87 22.86
N ILE A 172 26.37 6.86 23.59
CA ILE A 172 25.86 6.57 24.95
C ILE A 172 26.92 6.98 25.94
N ASP A 173 26.54 7.73 26.98
CA ASP A 173 27.40 8.18 28.06
C ASP A 173 26.70 7.98 29.44
N SER A 174 27.31 8.51 30.50
CA SER A 174 26.77 8.38 31.86
C SER A 174 25.46 9.16 32.12
N LEU A 175 25.05 10.03 31.22
CA LEU A 175 23.82 10.84 31.33
C LEU A 175 22.66 10.27 30.50
N GLY A 176 22.92 9.32 29.59
CA GLY A 176 21.96 8.76 28.67
C GLY A 176 22.54 8.55 27.28
N TRP A 177 21.90 9.11 26.25
CA TRP A 177 22.43 9.04 24.89
C TRP A 177 22.18 10.33 24.11
N THR A 178 22.93 10.48 23.02
CA THR A 178 22.83 11.61 22.10
C THR A 178 22.63 11.17 20.69
N ALA A 179 22.01 12.03 19.90
CA ALA A 179 21.99 11.93 18.45
C ALA A 179 22.31 13.30 17.85
N GLU A 180 23.25 13.34 16.92
CA GLU A 180 23.66 14.53 16.21
C GLU A 180 23.49 14.32 14.72
N TYR A 181 22.61 15.12 14.12
CA TYR A 181 22.17 14.98 12.73
C TYR A 181 22.80 16.05 11.84
N ARG A 182 23.16 15.67 10.63
CA ARG A 182 23.42 16.54 9.50
C ARG A 182 22.47 16.16 8.35
N ILE A 183 21.51 17.01 8.08
CA ILE A 183 20.54 16.83 7.01
C ILE A 183 20.86 17.83 5.91
N PRO A 184 21.41 17.38 4.76
CA PRO A 184 21.67 18.29 3.64
C PRO A 184 20.35 18.91 3.16
N LEU A 185 20.30 20.22 3.03
CA LEU A 185 19.13 20.94 2.54
C LEU A 185 18.75 20.52 1.10
N SER A 186 19.70 19.89 0.39
CA SER A 186 19.44 19.25 -0.89
C SER A 186 18.45 18.07 -0.81
N GLN A 187 18.23 17.47 0.35
CA GLN A 187 17.23 16.40 0.54
C GLN A 187 15.83 16.97 0.80
N LEU A 188 15.75 18.19 1.25
CA LEU A 188 14.51 18.90 1.54
C LEU A 188 14.05 19.73 0.33
N ARG A 189 12.74 19.93 0.23
CA ARG A 189 12.14 20.81 -0.78
C ARG A 189 11.56 22.02 -0.07
N TYR A 190 12.00 23.22 -0.42
CA TYR A 190 11.53 24.48 0.15
C TYR A 190 11.51 25.59 -0.89
N GLY A 191 10.75 26.66 -0.61
CA GLY A 191 10.59 27.81 -1.51
C GLY A 191 11.87 28.64 -1.67
N THR A 192 11.81 29.72 -2.42
CA THR A 192 12.93 30.63 -2.71
C THR A 192 12.91 31.90 -1.85
N SER A 193 12.23 31.89 -0.72
CA SER A 193 12.20 33.00 0.23
C SER A 193 13.59 33.24 0.84
N GLN A 194 13.91 34.46 1.27
CA GLN A 194 15.12 34.73 2.04
C GLN A 194 14.98 34.30 3.51
N ASP A 195 13.78 34.34 4.06
CA ASP A 195 13.44 33.88 5.41
C ASP A 195 12.51 32.68 5.31
N HIS A 196 12.93 31.57 5.89
CA HIS A 196 12.20 30.32 5.87
C HIS A 196 11.69 29.95 7.26
N VAL A 197 10.45 29.48 7.32
CA VAL A 197 9.88 28.82 8.48
C VAL A 197 9.50 27.42 8.06
N PHE A 198 10.10 26.42 8.74
CA PHE A 198 9.75 25.01 8.54
C PHE A 198 8.75 24.54 9.59
N GLY A 199 7.86 23.63 9.26
CA GLY A 199 7.19 22.82 10.26
C GLY A 199 8.20 21.86 10.89
N PHE A 200 8.19 21.69 12.22
CA PHE A 200 9.22 20.94 12.91
C PHE A 200 8.67 20.22 14.14
N THR A 201 9.03 18.97 14.30
CA THR A 201 8.68 18.14 15.46
C THR A 201 9.83 17.21 15.79
N ILE A 202 10.01 16.95 17.06
CA ILE A 202 10.97 15.96 17.59
C ILE A 202 10.21 14.97 18.46
N ASP A 203 10.32 13.70 18.16
CA ASP A 203 9.80 12.62 18.99
C ASP A 203 10.96 11.80 19.58
N ARG A 204 10.75 11.27 20.79
CA ARG A 204 11.62 10.29 21.41
C ARG A 204 10.81 9.11 21.89
N ASP A 205 11.25 7.90 21.52
CA ASP A 205 10.75 6.64 22.05
C ASP A 205 11.66 6.14 23.17
N ILE A 206 11.09 5.95 24.36
CA ILE A 206 11.77 5.27 25.49
C ILE A 206 11.20 3.85 25.50
N TYR A 207 11.80 2.98 24.70
CA TYR A 207 11.17 1.73 24.26
C TYR A 207 10.87 0.79 25.42
N ARG A 208 11.77 0.66 26.38
CA ARG A 208 11.58 -0.22 27.55
C ARG A 208 10.38 0.14 28.44
N TYR A 209 9.87 1.35 28.30
CA TYR A 209 8.68 1.81 29.04
C TYR A 209 7.45 1.97 28.13
N SER A 210 7.57 1.70 26.84
CA SER A 210 6.55 1.99 25.83
C SER A 210 6.05 3.45 25.92
N GLU A 211 6.98 4.35 26.22
CA GLU A 211 6.72 5.77 26.40
C GLU A 211 7.22 6.51 25.14
N ARG A 212 6.35 7.38 24.62
CA ARG A 212 6.65 8.28 23.52
C ARG A 212 6.43 9.72 23.96
N VAL A 213 7.40 10.56 23.73
CA VAL A 213 7.34 11.99 24.05
C VAL A 213 7.60 12.80 22.78
N SER A 214 6.93 13.95 22.66
CA SER A 214 7.06 14.84 21.50
C SER A 214 7.24 16.29 21.89
N TRP A 215 7.90 17.04 21.05
CA TRP A 215 7.91 18.48 21.03
C TRP A 215 7.59 18.98 19.60
N PRO A 216 6.54 19.82 19.45
CA PRO A 216 5.45 20.07 20.42
C PRO A 216 4.59 18.83 20.67
N LEU A 217 3.73 18.87 21.67
CA LEU A 217 2.86 17.76 22.00
C LEU A 217 2.00 17.32 20.82
N PHE A 218 2.20 16.10 20.36
CA PHE A 218 1.33 15.44 19.40
C PHE A 218 0.05 14.95 20.08
N ARG A 219 -1.11 15.22 19.47
CA ARG A 219 -2.43 14.86 19.99
C ARG A 219 -3.07 13.78 19.14
N GLN A 220 -3.28 12.59 19.71
CA GLN A 220 -3.90 11.46 19.03
C GLN A 220 -5.40 11.68 18.73
N SER A 221 -6.04 12.62 19.43
CA SER A 221 -7.45 12.98 19.22
C SER A 221 -7.69 13.96 18.06
N VAL A 222 -6.60 14.51 17.48
CA VAL A 222 -6.65 15.45 16.36
C VAL A 222 -6.24 14.73 15.09
N ALA A 223 -7.07 14.82 14.06
CA ALA A 223 -6.75 14.24 12.77
C ALA A 223 -5.59 14.96 12.08
N GLY A 224 -4.70 14.19 11.45
CA GLY A 224 -3.50 14.66 10.77
C GLY A 224 -2.26 14.63 11.66
N MET A 225 -1.11 14.63 11.03
CA MET A 225 0.21 14.57 11.66
C MET A 225 1.01 15.84 11.37
N VAL A 226 1.31 16.13 10.11
CA VAL A 226 2.12 17.30 9.69
C VAL A 226 1.47 18.62 10.09
N SER A 227 0.14 18.65 10.09
CA SER A 227 -0.62 19.84 10.50
C SER A 227 -0.51 20.17 12.00
N GLN A 228 0.07 19.28 12.81
CA GLN A 228 0.33 19.47 14.25
C GLN A 228 1.78 19.87 14.55
N PHE A 229 2.68 19.91 13.55
CA PHE A 229 4.08 20.29 13.76
C PHE A 229 4.22 21.73 14.29
N GLY A 230 5.24 21.96 15.11
CA GLY A 230 5.68 23.26 15.55
C GLY A 230 6.26 24.10 14.41
N GLU A 231 6.88 25.21 14.75
CA GLU A 231 7.56 26.10 13.81
C GLU A 231 9.04 26.21 14.15
N LEU A 232 9.90 26.05 13.14
CA LEU A 232 11.33 26.30 13.19
C LEU A 232 11.63 27.52 12.31
N GLY A 233 11.94 28.65 12.95
CA GLY A 233 12.32 29.89 12.28
C GLY A 233 13.81 30.18 12.38
N GLY A 234 14.22 31.34 11.87
CA GLY A 234 15.61 31.80 11.89
C GLY A 234 16.47 31.21 10.78
N LEU A 235 15.87 30.57 9.79
CA LEU A 235 16.55 29.98 8.63
C LEU A 235 16.68 31.02 7.50
N LEU A 236 17.86 31.60 7.34
CA LEU A 236 18.13 32.67 6.38
C LEU A 236 19.11 32.20 5.29
N ASP A 237 18.94 32.72 4.09
CA ASP A 237 19.89 32.57 2.97
C ASP A 237 20.29 31.12 2.65
N LEU A 238 19.32 30.20 2.68
CA LEU A 238 19.56 28.79 2.35
C LEU A 238 19.91 28.62 0.87
N GLN A 239 20.90 27.76 0.57
CA GLN A 239 21.30 27.48 -0.82
C GLN A 239 20.29 26.59 -1.51
N ALA A 240 20.00 26.89 -2.78
CA ALA A 240 19.17 26.02 -3.60
C ALA A 240 19.80 24.62 -3.75
N PRO A 241 18.99 23.54 -3.67
CA PRO A 241 19.47 22.17 -3.82
C PRO A 241 20.14 21.93 -5.19
N ARG A 242 21.07 20.98 -5.24
CA ARG A 242 21.71 20.55 -6.50
C ARG A 242 20.65 19.99 -7.48
N PRO A 243 20.70 20.40 -8.75
CA PRO A 243 19.62 20.06 -9.70
C PRO A 243 19.72 18.66 -10.30
N PHE A 244 20.87 17.96 -10.27
CA PHE A 244 21.12 16.76 -11.05
C PHE A 244 21.75 15.62 -10.24
N GLU A 245 21.20 14.42 -10.43
CA GLU A 245 21.73 13.16 -9.93
C GLU A 245 21.57 12.08 -11.01
N ALA A 246 22.58 11.23 -11.19
CA ALA A 246 22.56 10.12 -12.12
C ALA A 246 23.15 8.86 -11.48
N LEU A 247 22.45 7.74 -11.61
CA LEU A 247 22.83 6.43 -11.09
C LEU A 247 22.87 5.40 -12.23
N PRO A 248 24.02 5.19 -12.90
CA PRO A 248 24.20 4.10 -13.84
C PRO A 248 24.35 2.77 -13.11
N TYR A 249 23.85 1.66 -13.68
CA TYR A 249 24.02 0.33 -13.13
C TYR A 249 24.16 -0.76 -14.21
N VAL A 250 24.77 -1.88 -13.81
CA VAL A 250 24.87 -3.09 -14.60
C VAL A 250 24.35 -4.24 -13.75
N VAL A 251 23.44 -5.03 -14.30
CA VAL A 251 22.85 -6.19 -13.62
C VAL A 251 23.13 -7.45 -14.42
N GLY A 252 23.79 -8.41 -13.78
CA GLY A 252 23.96 -9.78 -14.31
C GLY A 252 22.90 -10.69 -13.70
N LYS A 253 22.11 -11.36 -14.53
CA LYS A 253 21.06 -12.28 -14.11
C LYS A 253 21.29 -13.65 -14.72
N SER A 254 21.25 -14.69 -13.88
CA SER A 254 21.25 -16.08 -14.32
C SER A 254 20.05 -16.80 -13.73
N SER A 255 19.23 -17.40 -14.57
CA SER A 255 18.06 -18.17 -14.13
C SER A 255 18.15 -19.59 -14.68
N SER A 256 18.03 -20.57 -13.78
CA SER A 256 18.00 -21.98 -14.13
C SER A 256 16.62 -22.56 -13.85
N ARG A 257 16.13 -23.40 -14.75
CA ARG A 257 14.84 -24.07 -14.61
C ARG A 257 14.94 -25.51 -15.09
N ILE A 258 14.03 -26.32 -14.59
CA ILE A 258 13.87 -27.67 -15.04
C ILE A 258 12.98 -27.70 -16.28
N VAL A 259 13.52 -28.10 -17.41
CA VAL A 259 12.82 -28.32 -18.67
C VAL A 259 13.10 -29.76 -19.09
N ASN A 260 12.05 -30.59 -19.26
CA ASN A 260 12.17 -31.99 -19.61
C ASN A 260 13.17 -32.78 -18.73
N ASN A 261 13.04 -32.61 -17.38
CA ASN A 261 13.92 -33.22 -16.37
C ASN A 261 15.40 -32.80 -16.42
N SER A 262 15.73 -31.73 -17.13
CA SER A 262 17.09 -31.16 -17.22
C SER A 262 17.07 -29.69 -16.82
N PHE A 263 18.20 -29.23 -16.23
CA PHE A 263 18.34 -27.80 -15.97
C PHE A 263 18.64 -27.04 -17.28
N SER A 264 17.82 -26.07 -17.60
CA SER A 264 18.07 -25.06 -18.63
C SER A 264 18.42 -23.75 -17.97
N THR A 265 19.60 -23.21 -18.24
CA THR A 265 20.08 -21.96 -17.67
C THR A 265 20.13 -20.88 -18.75
N ALA A 266 19.49 -19.74 -18.46
CA ALA A 266 19.59 -18.54 -19.26
C ALA A 266 20.30 -17.44 -18.45
N SER A 267 21.33 -16.84 -19.04
CA SER A 267 22.06 -15.72 -18.44
C SER A 267 21.87 -14.46 -19.29
N ASN A 268 21.64 -13.34 -18.65
CA ASN A 268 21.50 -12.03 -19.29
C ASN A 268 22.28 -10.97 -18.51
N VAL A 269 22.79 -9.97 -19.22
CA VAL A 269 23.41 -8.78 -18.64
C VAL A 269 22.62 -7.58 -19.13
N THR A 270 22.13 -6.79 -18.21
CA THR A 270 21.35 -5.60 -18.47
C THR A 270 22.14 -4.37 -18.02
N VAL A 271 22.19 -3.35 -18.87
CA VAL A 271 22.75 -2.03 -18.54
C VAL A 271 21.62 -1.04 -18.51
N GLY A 272 21.52 -0.29 -17.44
CA GLY A 272 20.48 0.71 -17.25
C GLY A 272 20.98 1.93 -16.45
N GLY A 273 20.09 2.86 -16.18
CA GLY A 273 20.43 4.02 -15.37
C GLY A 273 19.21 4.86 -15.01
N ASP A 274 19.29 5.44 -13.83
CA ASP A 274 18.30 6.35 -13.28
C ASP A 274 18.85 7.77 -13.28
N ILE A 275 17.98 8.73 -13.56
CA ILE A 275 18.30 10.17 -13.60
C ILE A 275 17.25 10.89 -12.76
N GLN A 276 17.71 11.77 -11.87
CA GLN A 276 16.85 12.71 -11.18
C GLN A 276 17.35 14.13 -11.48
N TYR A 277 16.45 14.97 -11.96
CA TYR A 277 16.72 16.36 -12.28
C TYR A 277 15.67 17.29 -11.65
N ARG A 278 16.13 18.27 -10.86
CA ARG A 278 15.26 19.28 -10.26
C ARG A 278 15.10 20.46 -11.23
N LEU A 279 13.90 20.60 -11.79
CA LEU A 279 13.51 21.71 -12.68
C LEU A 279 13.27 23.02 -11.91
N GLY A 280 13.41 23.00 -10.60
CA GLY A 280 13.20 24.11 -9.68
C GLY A 280 12.88 23.59 -8.28
N PRO A 281 12.55 24.46 -7.32
CA PRO A 281 12.30 24.04 -5.94
C PRO A 281 11.09 23.09 -5.81
N ASN A 282 10.12 23.23 -6.69
CA ASN A 282 8.81 22.57 -6.59
C ASN A 282 8.60 21.42 -7.57
N LEU A 283 9.51 21.20 -8.52
CA LEU A 283 9.33 20.27 -9.63
C LEU A 283 10.55 19.39 -9.85
N THR A 284 10.35 18.07 -9.87
CA THR A 284 11.41 17.06 -10.06
C THR A 284 11.05 16.16 -11.21
N LEU A 285 11.96 15.98 -12.14
CA LEU A 285 11.94 14.95 -13.18
C LEU A 285 12.77 13.75 -12.71
N GLN A 286 12.19 12.57 -12.74
CA GLN A 286 12.87 11.29 -12.57
C GLN A 286 12.72 10.52 -13.88
N ALA A 287 13.77 9.91 -14.37
CA ALA A 287 13.74 9.08 -15.57
C ALA A 287 14.56 7.81 -15.34
N THR A 288 14.16 6.72 -15.96
CA THR A 288 14.89 5.47 -15.99
C THR A 288 14.95 4.93 -17.41
N VAL A 289 16.08 4.35 -17.76
CA VAL A 289 16.29 3.70 -19.05
C VAL A 289 16.66 2.25 -18.78
N ASN A 290 15.95 1.33 -19.45
CA ASN A 290 16.14 -0.10 -19.33
C ASN A 290 16.26 -0.60 -17.87
N PRO A 291 15.29 -0.28 -17.01
CA PRO A 291 15.34 -0.65 -15.61
C PRO A 291 15.35 -2.17 -15.45
N ASP A 292 16.28 -2.67 -14.66
CA ASP A 292 16.28 -4.06 -14.21
C ASP A 292 15.90 -4.14 -12.74
N PHE A 293 15.10 -5.13 -12.40
CA PHE A 293 14.52 -5.32 -11.07
C PHE A 293 15.02 -6.60 -10.39
N GLY A 294 16.19 -7.08 -10.78
CA GLY A 294 16.80 -8.31 -10.25
C GLY A 294 17.13 -8.28 -8.76
N GLN A 295 17.14 -7.10 -8.14
CA GLN A 295 17.38 -6.93 -6.70
C GLN A 295 16.10 -6.96 -5.84
N VAL A 296 14.94 -7.11 -6.47
CA VAL A 296 13.64 -7.10 -5.77
C VAL A 296 13.34 -8.50 -5.25
N GLU A 297 12.94 -8.59 -3.98
CA GLU A 297 12.48 -9.84 -3.36
C GLU A 297 11.32 -10.44 -4.17
N ALA A 298 11.36 -11.75 -4.42
CA ALA A 298 10.30 -12.46 -5.15
C ALA A 298 8.94 -12.34 -4.43
N ASP A 299 7.87 -12.36 -5.22
CA ASP A 299 6.52 -12.40 -4.64
C ASP A 299 6.31 -13.73 -3.89
N PRO A 300 5.56 -13.74 -2.78
CA PRO A 300 5.32 -14.96 -2.02
C PRO A 300 4.57 -16.01 -2.85
N ALA A 301 4.86 -17.29 -2.61
CA ALA A 301 4.18 -18.41 -3.23
C ALA A 301 2.70 -18.43 -2.82
N VAL A 302 1.79 -18.45 -3.80
CA VAL A 302 0.34 -18.55 -3.58
C VAL A 302 -0.30 -19.50 -4.57
N LEU A 303 -1.19 -20.38 -4.10
CA LEU A 303 -2.06 -21.16 -4.95
C LEU A 303 -3.43 -20.48 -5.03
N ASN A 304 -3.71 -19.81 -6.12
CA ASN A 304 -4.98 -19.10 -6.34
C ASN A 304 -5.99 -19.99 -7.07
N LEU A 305 -7.01 -20.46 -6.35
CA LEU A 305 -8.14 -21.21 -6.90
C LEU A 305 -9.38 -20.33 -7.17
N SER A 306 -9.31 -19.03 -6.85
CA SER A 306 -10.41 -18.09 -7.07
C SER A 306 -10.52 -17.67 -8.54
N ALA A 307 -11.61 -16.98 -8.87
CA ALA A 307 -11.78 -16.36 -10.19
C ALA A 307 -10.99 -15.03 -10.34
N TYR A 308 -10.39 -14.52 -9.27
CA TYR A 308 -9.79 -13.18 -9.23
C TYR A 308 -8.27 -13.24 -9.38
N GLU A 309 -7.72 -12.19 -9.99
CA GLU A 309 -6.26 -11.97 -10.03
C GLU A 309 -5.70 -11.70 -8.62
N SER A 310 -4.51 -12.24 -8.32
CA SER A 310 -3.78 -11.91 -7.08
C SER A 310 -3.11 -10.55 -7.17
N PHE A 311 -3.23 -9.75 -6.13
CA PHE A 311 -2.52 -8.48 -6.02
C PHE A 311 -1.15 -8.69 -5.37
N PHE A 312 -0.13 -8.02 -5.90
CA PHE A 312 1.21 -7.96 -5.31
C PHE A 312 1.68 -6.53 -5.22
N ASP A 313 2.28 -6.16 -4.10
CA ASP A 313 2.82 -4.82 -3.90
C ASP A 313 3.93 -4.49 -4.89
N GLU A 314 4.01 -3.23 -5.31
CA GLU A 314 5.12 -2.73 -6.10
C GLU A 314 6.39 -2.64 -5.25
N ARG A 315 7.50 -3.17 -5.75
CA ARG A 315 8.80 -3.21 -5.07
C ARG A 315 9.92 -2.58 -5.88
N ARG A 316 9.65 -2.23 -7.15
CA ARG A 316 10.65 -1.63 -8.05
C ARG A 316 10.90 -0.17 -7.67
N PRO A 317 12.14 0.22 -7.30
CA PRO A 317 12.43 1.54 -6.69
C PRO A 317 11.88 2.72 -7.49
N PHE A 318 12.08 2.72 -8.81
CA PHE A 318 11.56 3.79 -9.67
C PHE A 318 10.04 3.97 -9.54
N PHE A 319 9.25 2.89 -9.48
CA PHE A 319 7.78 2.98 -9.41
C PHE A 319 7.27 3.19 -7.98
N VAL A 320 8.03 2.77 -6.97
CA VAL A 320 7.67 2.99 -5.56
C VAL A 320 7.87 4.45 -5.18
N ALA A 321 8.98 5.08 -5.59
CA ALA A 321 9.27 6.48 -5.29
C ALA A 321 8.15 7.43 -5.78
N GLY A 322 7.54 8.17 -4.87
CA GLY A 322 6.45 9.12 -5.16
C GLY A 322 5.12 8.47 -5.59
N ARG A 323 4.92 7.16 -5.36
CA ARG A 323 3.68 6.45 -5.71
C ARG A 323 2.44 7.08 -5.07
N GLY A 324 2.56 7.69 -3.90
CA GLY A 324 1.47 8.36 -3.21
C GLY A 324 0.82 9.48 -4.01
N LEU A 325 1.55 10.11 -4.95
CA LEU A 325 0.98 11.11 -5.85
C LEU A 325 0.03 10.51 -6.90
N PHE A 326 0.28 9.27 -7.34
CA PHE A 326 -0.54 8.56 -8.33
C PHE A 326 -1.61 7.67 -7.69
N ARG A 327 -1.67 7.62 -6.35
CA ARG A 327 -2.68 6.81 -5.68
C ARG A 327 -4.07 7.41 -5.91
N PHE A 328 -4.96 6.58 -6.44
CA PHE A 328 -6.38 6.86 -6.62
C PHE A 328 -7.15 5.56 -6.40
N ASP A 329 -7.68 5.40 -5.19
CA ASP A 329 -8.36 4.18 -4.77
C ASP A 329 -9.80 4.19 -5.33
N VAL A 330 -10.30 3.03 -5.75
CA VAL A 330 -11.65 2.84 -6.31
C VAL A 330 -12.57 2.11 -5.33
N ASN A 331 -11.99 1.39 -4.36
CA ASN A 331 -12.75 0.61 -3.38
C ASN A 331 -11.91 0.52 -2.11
N CYS A 332 -11.86 1.61 -1.35
CA CYS A 332 -11.10 1.66 -0.11
C CYS A 332 -11.89 2.38 0.98
N SER A 333 -12.40 1.60 1.92
CA SER A 333 -13.04 2.05 3.16
C SER A 333 -12.35 1.43 4.37
N GLU A 334 -12.65 1.86 5.57
CA GLU A 334 -12.15 1.24 6.81
C GLU A 334 -12.62 -0.23 6.97
N VAL A 335 -13.72 -0.60 6.32
CA VAL A 335 -14.22 -1.98 6.30
C VAL A 335 -13.49 -2.83 5.27
N ASN A 336 -13.24 -2.28 4.09
CA ASN A 336 -12.67 -2.98 2.96
C ASN A 336 -11.79 -2.04 2.13
N CYS A 337 -10.50 -2.30 2.13
CA CYS A 337 -9.57 -1.64 1.22
C CYS A 337 -8.87 -2.73 0.39
N SER A 338 -9.42 -3.00 -0.78
CA SER A 338 -9.05 -4.14 -1.63
C SER A 338 -7.84 -3.89 -2.54
N ASN A 339 -7.10 -2.79 -2.35
CA ASN A 339 -6.03 -2.31 -3.23
C ASN A 339 -6.48 -2.02 -4.67
N GLU A 340 -7.79 -1.94 -4.92
CA GLU A 340 -8.33 -1.57 -6.24
C GLU A 340 -8.11 -0.07 -6.47
N GLY A 341 -7.60 0.28 -7.65
CA GLY A 341 -7.29 1.68 -7.98
C GLY A 341 -6.86 1.88 -9.43
N LEU A 342 -6.84 3.15 -9.85
CA LEU A 342 -6.60 3.53 -11.25
C LEU A 342 -5.16 3.35 -11.70
N TYR A 343 -4.20 3.21 -10.76
CA TYR A 343 -2.80 3.04 -11.06
C TYR A 343 -2.20 1.87 -10.30
N TYR A 344 -1.74 0.89 -11.04
CA TYR A 344 -1.04 -0.29 -10.57
C TYR A 344 0.21 -0.50 -11.44
N SER A 345 1.33 0.00 -11.00
CA SER A 345 2.58 0.07 -11.79
C SER A 345 3.09 -1.29 -12.29
N ARG A 346 2.71 -2.39 -11.64
CA ARG A 346 3.06 -3.74 -12.10
C ARG A 346 2.46 -4.14 -13.45
N ARG A 347 1.50 -3.35 -13.97
CA ARG A 347 1.03 -3.50 -15.36
C ARG A 347 2.13 -3.13 -16.37
N ILE A 348 3.03 -2.21 -15.99
CA ILE A 348 4.17 -1.78 -16.81
C ILE A 348 5.29 -2.81 -16.70
N GLY A 349 5.64 -3.46 -17.81
CA GLY A 349 6.67 -4.50 -17.84
C GLY A 349 6.23 -5.84 -17.23
N ARG A 350 4.92 -6.14 -17.20
CA ARG A 350 4.39 -7.42 -16.72
C ARG A 350 4.89 -8.61 -17.55
N THR A 351 4.70 -9.80 -17.04
CA THR A 351 4.90 -11.03 -17.82
C THR A 351 3.99 -11.04 -19.04
N PRO A 352 4.48 -11.42 -20.24
CA PRO A 352 3.69 -11.44 -21.46
C PRO A 352 2.39 -12.23 -21.33
N GLN A 353 1.26 -11.64 -21.76
CA GLN A 353 -0.10 -12.14 -21.50
C GLN A 353 -0.50 -13.29 -22.43
N LEU A 354 0.05 -13.32 -23.66
CA LEU A 354 -0.44 -14.20 -24.74
C LEU A 354 0.36 -15.48 -24.94
N ALA A 355 1.39 -15.72 -24.15
CA ALA A 355 2.24 -16.89 -24.32
C ALA A 355 1.47 -18.21 -24.27
N SER A 356 0.56 -18.37 -23.30
CA SER A 356 -0.27 -19.56 -23.16
C SER A 356 -1.25 -19.76 -24.33
N ASN A 357 -1.69 -18.68 -24.97
CA ASN A 357 -2.59 -18.75 -26.14
C ASN A 357 -1.92 -19.40 -27.35
N PHE A 358 -0.58 -19.34 -27.42
CA PHE A 358 0.22 -19.88 -28.50
C PHE A 358 0.99 -21.15 -28.12
N GLY A 359 0.62 -21.79 -26.98
CA GLY A 359 1.17 -23.08 -26.55
C GLY A 359 2.57 -23.01 -25.94
N ASP A 360 3.04 -21.84 -25.57
CA ASP A 360 4.30 -21.69 -24.86
C ASP A 360 4.06 -21.87 -23.34
N THR A 361 4.67 -22.92 -22.80
CA THR A 361 4.59 -23.26 -21.36
C THR A 361 5.82 -22.82 -20.58
N VAL A 362 6.79 -22.19 -21.25
CA VAL A 362 8.03 -21.73 -20.62
C VAL A 362 7.71 -20.46 -19.82
N PRO A 363 8.06 -20.38 -18.52
CA PRO A 363 7.90 -19.14 -17.77
C PRO A 363 8.67 -18.01 -18.45
N LEU A 364 7.95 -16.99 -18.91
CA LEU A 364 8.51 -15.88 -19.67
C LEU A 364 9.18 -14.89 -18.72
N GLN A 365 10.21 -14.22 -19.25
CA GLN A 365 10.75 -13.05 -18.57
C GLN A 365 9.73 -11.90 -18.64
N PRO A 366 9.70 -11.01 -17.64
CA PRO A 366 8.93 -9.78 -17.72
C PRO A 366 9.26 -8.99 -18.99
N THR A 367 8.27 -8.29 -19.52
CA THR A 367 8.45 -7.45 -20.73
C THR A 367 9.43 -6.32 -20.45
N THR A 368 10.40 -6.11 -21.33
CA THR A 368 11.42 -5.07 -21.19
C THR A 368 10.79 -3.68 -21.21
N ILE A 369 11.07 -2.88 -20.20
CA ILE A 369 10.73 -1.46 -20.15
C ILE A 369 11.87 -0.70 -20.87
N LEU A 370 11.59 -0.10 -22.00
CA LEU A 370 12.59 0.69 -22.74
C LEU A 370 13.01 1.93 -21.95
N GLY A 371 12.05 2.57 -21.33
CA GLY A 371 12.25 3.70 -20.45
C GLY A 371 10.97 4.15 -19.78
N ALA A 372 11.13 4.88 -18.69
CA ALA A 372 10.02 5.54 -18.01
C ALA A 372 10.48 6.89 -17.47
N ALA A 373 9.56 7.85 -17.38
CA ALA A 373 9.81 9.17 -16.81
C ALA A 373 8.66 9.60 -15.91
N LYS A 374 9.00 10.28 -14.80
CA LYS A 374 8.03 10.87 -13.87
C LYS A 374 8.37 12.34 -13.64
N LEU A 375 7.35 13.18 -13.73
CA LEU A 375 7.42 14.58 -13.33
C LEU A 375 6.57 14.76 -12.08
N LEU A 376 7.20 15.11 -10.97
CA LEU A 376 6.58 15.24 -9.65
C LEU A 376 6.68 16.67 -9.17
N GLY A 377 5.55 17.30 -8.89
CA GLY A 377 5.48 18.71 -8.48
C GLY A 377 4.58 18.92 -7.27
N ARG A 378 5.03 19.77 -6.36
CA ARG A 378 4.23 20.31 -5.26
C ARG A 378 4.58 21.79 -5.09
N PHE A 379 3.56 22.61 -5.06
CA PHE A 379 3.71 24.07 -5.07
C PHE A 379 3.15 24.69 -3.78
N PRO A 380 3.70 25.79 -3.28
CA PRO A 380 3.19 26.49 -2.08
C PRO A 380 1.73 26.95 -2.23
N SER A 381 1.22 27.08 -3.45
CA SER A 381 -0.20 27.34 -3.73
C SER A 381 -1.13 26.20 -3.35
N GLY A 382 -0.58 25.01 -2.96
CA GLY A 382 -1.32 23.79 -2.73
C GLY A 382 -1.55 22.95 -3.99
N LEU A 383 -1.01 23.35 -5.14
CA LEU A 383 -1.08 22.57 -6.37
C LEU A 383 -0.10 21.39 -6.31
N VAL A 384 -0.60 20.20 -6.62
CA VAL A 384 0.17 18.95 -6.71
C VAL A 384 0.02 18.37 -8.11
N ILE A 385 1.13 18.02 -8.75
CA ILE A 385 1.15 17.47 -10.10
C ILE A 385 2.02 16.20 -10.12
N GLY A 386 1.49 15.13 -10.69
CA GLY A 386 2.21 13.92 -11.03
C GLY A 386 1.96 13.58 -12.49
N VAL A 387 3.02 13.39 -13.29
CA VAL A 387 2.94 12.86 -14.65
C VAL A 387 3.89 11.69 -14.75
N LEU A 388 3.44 10.58 -15.27
CA LEU A 388 4.24 9.39 -15.55
C LEU A 388 4.01 8.98 -16.99
N GLU A 389 5.08 8.61 -17.67
CA GLU A 389 5.05 7.96 -18.97
C GLU A 389 6.06 6.82 -19.00
N ALA A 390 5.68 5.69 -19.60
CA ALA A 390 6.54 4.52 -19.74
C ALA A 390 6.26 3.81 -21.06
N ALA A 391 7.31 3.27 -21.66
CA ALA A 391 7.23 2.49 -22.89
C ALA A 391 7.86 1.11 -22.71
N THR A 392 7.16 0.08 -23.19
CA THR A 392 7.66 -1.30 -23.19
C THR A 392 7.95 -1.80 -24.60
N GLN A 393 8.89 -2.73 -24.68
CA GLN A 393 9.24 -3.39 -25.94
C GLN A 393 8.21 -4.47 -26.27
N ARG A 394 8.04 -4.77 -27.57
CA ARG A 394 7.33 -5.96 -28.03
C ARG A 394 8.08 -7.22 -27.55
N ALA A 395 7.38 -8.12 -26.87
CA ALA A 395 7.89 -9.43 -26.50
C ALA A 395 7.40 -10.48 -27.51
N THR A 396 8.30 -11.29 -28.01
CA THR A 396 8.02 -12.31 -29.01
C THR A 396 8.41 -13.70 -28.53
N GLY A 397 7.68 -14.70 -29.00
CA GLY A 397 7.98 -16.10 -28.82
C GLY A 397 8.50 -16.77 -30.07
N THR A 398 8.26 -18.07 -30.17
CA THR A 398 8.62 -18.88 -31.33
C THR A 398 7.89 -18.36 -32.58
N ARG A 399 8.58 -18.38 -33.73
CA ARG A 399 8.08 -17.93 -35.05
C ARG A 399 7.68 -16.45 -35.10
N ASP A 400 8.34 -15.59 -34.28
CA ASP A 400 8.03 -14.16 -34.18
C ASP A 400 6.58 -13.86 -33.76
N THR A 401 5.94 -14.80 -33.07
CA THR A 401 4.59 -14.62 -32.49
C THR A 401 4.62 -13.56 -31.39
N THR A 402 3.73 -12.58 -31.43
CA THR A 402 3.67 -11.55 -30.39
C THR A 402 3.02 -12.08 -29.14
N TYR A 403 3.77 -12.14 -28.05
CA TYR A 403 3.29 -12.50 -26.71
C TYR A 403 2.86 -11.29 -25.86
N GLU A 404 3.51 -10.14 -26.09
CA GLU A 404 3.09 -8.84 -25.55
C GLU A 404 3.41 -7.76 -26.59
N PRO A 405 2.48 -6.91 -27.00
CA PRO A 405 2.74 -5.82 -27.95
C PRO A 405 3.57 -4.71 -27.30
N ALA A 406 4.29 -3.95 -28.11
CA ALA A 406 4.87 -2.69 -27.68
C ALA A 406 3.77 -1.77 -27.17
N THR A 407 3.94 -1.24 -25.98
CA THR A 407 2.88 -0.52 -25.27
C THR A 407 3.42 0.78 -24.67
N ASN A 408 2.64 1.84 -24.80
CA ASN A 408 2.86 3.10 -24.09
C ASN A 408 1.85 3.24 -22.96
N PHE A 409 2.32 3.65 -21.79
CA PHE A 409 1.55 3.86 -20.57
C PHE A 409 1.73 5.30 -20.11
N ALA A 410 0.63 5.98 -19.80
CA ALA A 410 0.66 7.33 -19.25
C ALA A 410 -0.28 7.45 -18.05
N ALA A 411 0.14 8.20 -17.05
CA ALA A 411 -0.71 8.59 -15.91
C ALA A 411 -0.45 10.05 -15.55
N VAL A 412 -1.53 10.81 -15.38
CA VAL A 412 -1.49 12.23 -14.98
C VAL A 412 -2.38 12.42 -13.77
N ARG A 413 -1.84 12.99 -12.71
CA ARG A 413 -2.56 13.35 -11.48
C ARG A 413 -2.38 14.83 -11.21
N VAL A 414 -3.49 15.55 -11.02
CA VAL A 414 -3.48 16.96 -10.59
C VAL A 414 -4.40 17.09 -9.39
N ARG A 415 -3.94 17.78 -8.35
CA ARG A 415 -4.74 18.04 -7.15
C ARG A 415 -4.45 19.46 -6.65
N GLN A 416 -5.50 20.18 -6.28
CA GLN A 416 -5.42 21.47 -5.63
C GLN A 416 -5.85 21.35 -4.19
N ASP A 417 -4.94 21.58 -3.28
CA ASP A 417 -5.16 21.69 -1.84
C ASP A 417 -5.56 23.14 -1.49
N MET A 418 -6.55 23.30 -0.62
CA MET A 418 -7.13 24.58 -0.23
C MET A 418 -7.40 24.62 1.29
N ARG A 419 -7.58 25.84 1.84
CA ARG A 419 -7.95 26.04 3.25
C ARG A 419 -6.96 25.35 4.22
N ASN A 420 -5.68 25.53 4.00
CA ASN A 420 -4.61 24.91 4.77
C ASN A 420 -4.74 23.35 4.80
N GLY A 421 -5.06 22.76 3.64
CA GLY A 421 -5.20 21.32 3.48
C GLY A 421 -6.53 20.71 3.97
N ASN A 422 -7.47 21.51 4.49
CA ASN A 422 -8.78 21.01 4.91
C ASN A 422 -9.68 20.63 3.75
N SER A 423 -9.44 21.16 2.55
CA SER A 423 -10.18 20.84 1.34
C SER A 423 -9.23 20.50 0.22
N SER A 424 -9.60 19.57 -0.63
CA SER A 424 -8.89 19.29 -1.86
C SER A 424 -9.87 18.92 -2.98
N VAL A 425 -9.49 19.25 -4.20
CA VAL A 425 -10.14 18.79 -5.43
C VAL A 425 -9.06 18.29 -6.35
N GLY A 426 -9.28 17.18 -7.01
CA GLY A 426 -8.29 16.59 -7.90
C GLY A 426 -8.88 15.89 -9.11
N GLY A 427 -8.02 15.48 -10.01
CA GLY A 427 -8.35 14.64 -11.14
C GLY A 427 -7.19 13.76 -11.54
N MET A 428 -7.50 12.61 -12.10
CA MET A 428 -6.53 11.66 -12.65
C MET A 428 -6.93 11.24 -14.05
N LEU A 429 -5.93 11.06 -14.91
CA LEU A 429 -6.09 10.49 -16.24
C LEU A 429 -5.07 9.37 -16.40
N THR A 430 -5.51 8.24 -16.93
CA THR A 430 -4.62 7.17 -17.37
C THR A 430 -4.86 6.83 -18.83
N ALA A 431 -3.81 6.43 -19.53
CA ALA A 431 -3.87 6.01 -20.92
C ALA A 431 -2.94 4.83 -21.17
N VAL A 432 -3.41 3.86 -21.92
CA VAL A 432 -2.62 2.72 -22.40
C VAL A 432 -2.88 2.58 -23.89
N ASN A 433 -1.80 2.59 -24.70
CA ASN A 433 -1.88 2.48 -26.15
C ASN A 433 -0.95 1.36 -26.61
N ARG A 434 -1.50 0.36 -27.32
CA ARG A 434 -0.78 -0.83 -27.77
C ARG A 434 -0.59 -0.82 -29.28
N SER A 435 0.62 -1.16 -29.73
CA SER A 435 0.91 -1.40 -31.14
C SER A 435 0.53 -2.84 -31.48
N LEU A 436 -0.75 -3.10 -31.73
CA LEU A 436 -1.27 -4.44 -32.02
C LEU A 436 -0.92 -4.90 -33.42
N ASP A 437 -0.71 -6.20 -33.56
CA ASP A 437 -0.56 -6.92 -34.82
C ASP A 437 -1.61 -8.04 -34.96
N SER A 438 -1.54 -8.86 -36.00
CA SER A 438 -2.49 -9.94 -36.26
C SER A 438 -2.50 -11.04 -35.17
N TRP A 439 -1.44 -11.14 -34.37
CA TRP A 439 -1.36 -12.12 -33.26
C TRP A 439 -2.02 -11.60 -31.99
N SER A 440 -1.87 -10.32 -31.71
CA SER A 440 -2.32 -9.69 -30.46
C SER A 440 -3.70 -9.04 -30.53
N ALA A 441 -4.09 -8.52 -31.70
CA ALA A 441 -5.36 -7.80 -31.88
C ALA A 441 -6.64 -8.64 -31.55
N PRO A 442 -6.69 -9.98 -31.74
CA PRO A 442 -7.84 -10.76 -31.33
C PRO A 442 -8.05 -10.87 -29.82
N TYR A 443 -7.02 -10.60 -29.02
CA TYR A 443 -7.01 -10.90 -27.57
C TYR A 443 -6.92 -9.67 -26.68
N LEU A 444 -6.28 -8.61 -27.17
CA LEU A 444 -5.98 -7.43 -26.34
C LEU A 444 -6.69 -6.19 -26.86
N ALA A 445 -7.11 -5.33 -25.92
CA ALA A 445 -7.56 -3.99 -26.23
C ALA A 445 -6.44 -3.17 -26.86
N GLN A 446 -6.77 -2.34 -27.83
CA GLN A 446 -5.82 -1.43 -28.48
C GLN A 446 -5.54 -0.22 -27.60
N ASP A 447 -6.60 0.41 -27.14
CA ASP A 447 -6.56 1.65 -26.37
C ASP A 447 -7.44 1.55 -25.13
N ALA A 448 -6.92 2.02 -23.98
CA ALA A 448 -7.66 2.12 -22.74
C ALA A 448 -7.39 3.47 -22.06
N TYR A 449 -8.47 4.15 -21.67
CA TYR A 449 -8.42 5.46 -21.04
C TYR A 449 -9.31 5.49 -19.81
N VAL A 450 -8.84 6.12 -18.74
CA VAL A 450 -9.65 6.40 -17.56
C VAL A 450 -9.49 7.85 -17.15
N GLY A 451 -10.60 8.53 -16.92
CA GLY A 451 -10.65 9.87 -16.35
C GLY A 451 -11.35 9.83 -15.00
N ALA A 452 -10.81 10.51 -14.00
CA ALA A 452 -11.35 10.54 -12.66
C ALA A 452 -11.29 11.93 -12.04
N LEU A 453 -12.24 12.21 -11.15
CA LEU A 453 -12.31 13.40 -10.32
C LEU A 453 -12.50 12.99 -8.86
N ASP A 454 -11.88 13.70 -7.93
CA ASP A 454 -12.05 13.49 -6.50
C ASP A 454 -12.11 14.78 -5.72
N PHE A 455 -12.76 14.73 -4.57
CA PHE A 455 -12.79 15.82 -3.62
C PHE A 455 -12.71 15.31 -2.18
N ARG A 456 -12.27 16.21 -1.28
CA ARG A 456 -12.26 15.98 0.16
C ARG A 456 -12.46 17.30 0.90
N HIS A 457 -13.23 17.27 2.00
CA HIS A 457 -13.42 18.43 2.87
C HIS A 457 -13.50 18.01 4.34
N ARG A 458 -12.60 18.55 5.17
CA ARG A 458 -12.59 18.43 6.64
C ARG A 458 -13.23 19.66 7.29
N PHE A 459 -14.07 19.43 8.27
CA PHE A 459 -14.83 20.49 8.96
C PHE A 459 -14.96 20.20 10.47
N LEU A 460 -15.55 21.15 11.23
CA LEU A 460 -15.68 21.09 12.70
C LEU A 460 -14.33 20.75 13.37
N ASN A 461 -13.34 21.63 13.20
CA ASN A 461 -11.99 21.47 13.72
C ASN A 461 -11.31 20.16 13.26
N LYS A 462 -11.51 19.78 12.01
CA LYS A 462 -10.99 18.54 11.39
C LYS A 462 -11.51 17.24 12.02
N GLN A 463 -12.58 17.28 12.80
CA GLN A 463 -13.14 16.07 13.39
C GLN A 463 -13.95 15.24 12.40
N TYR A 464 -14.51 15.88 11.38
CA TYR A 464 -15.33 15.24 10.36
C TYR A 464 -14.74 15.48 8.97
N GLU A 465 -14.89 14.48 8.09
CA GLU A 465 -14.48 14.53 6.69
C GLU A 465 -15.64 14.08 5.81
N VAL A 466 -15.78 14.73 4.66
CA VAL A 466 -16.57 14.24 3.54
C VAL A 466 -15.66 14.15 2.33
N SER A 467 -15.73 13.03 1.63
CA SER A 467 -14.94 12.79 0.42
C SER A 467 -15.72 11.99 -0.61
N GLY A 468 -15.26 12.02 -1.86
CA GLY A 468 -15.87 11.23 -2.91
C GLY A 468 -15.09 11.33 -4.20
N SER A 469 -15.42 10.40 -5.12
CA SER A 469 -14.86 10.35 -6.48
C SER A 469 -15.93 10.00 -7.52
N PHE A 470 -15.60 10.33 -8.76
CA PHE A 470 -16.30 9.89 -9.95
C PHE A 470 -15.28 9.53 -11.03
N ASP A 471 -15.38 8.32 -11.57
CA ASP A 471 -14.44 7.75 -12.50
C ASP A 471 -15.17 7.26 -13.76
N GLN A 472 -14.54 7.46 -14.92
CA GLN A 472 -15.08 7.04 -16.22
C GLN A 472 -14.00 6.29 -16.99
N SER A 473 -14.29 5.06 -17.42
CA SER A 473 -13.41 4.23 -18.24
C SER A 473 -13.91 4.12 -19.69
N ARG A 474 -12.96 3.94 -20.61
CA ARG A 474 -13.19 3.71 -22.03
C ARG A 474 -12.10 2.78 -22.56
N VAL A 475 -12.48 1.61 -23.07
CA VAL A 475 -11.59 0.59 -23.63
C VAL A 475 -12.04 0.23 -25.05
N GLU A 476 -11.10 0.28 -25.99
CA GLU A 476 -11.36 0.01 -27.41
C GLU A 476 -10.48 -1.13 -27.92
N GLY A 477 -11.04 -1.94 -28.84
CA GLY A 477 -10.33 -3.04 -29.46
C GLY A 477 -11.12 -3.75 -30.55
N SER A 478 -10.57 -4.84 -31.06
CA SER A 478 -11.28 -5.71 -31.99
C SER A 478 -12.55 -6.30 -31.36
N ARG A 479 -13.49 -6.74 -32.19
CA ARG A 479 -14.71 -7.44 -31.69
C ARG A 479 -14.36 -8.66 -30.83
N GLN A 480 -13.32 -9.40 -31.20
CA GLN A 480 -12.86 -10.57 -30.48
C GLN A 480 -12.27 -10.20 -29.10
N ALA A 481 -11.40 -9.19 -29.06
CA ALA A 481 -10.85 -8.69 -27.81
C ALA A 481 -11.94 -8.14 -26.87
N MET A 482 -12.91 -7.40 -27.40
CA MET A 482 -14.03 -6.86 -26.61
C MET A 482 -15.00 -7.95 -26.16
N LEU A 483 -15.16 -9.03 -26.92
CA LEU A 483 -15.95 -10.19 -26.49
C LEU A 483 -15.20 -10.94 -25.35
N ALA A 484 -13.89 -11.13 -25.49
CA ALA A 484 -13.07 -11.72 -24.43
C ALA A 484 -13.16 -10.91 -23.14
N LEU A 485 -13.07 -9.57 -23.23
CA LEU A 485 -13.21 -8.67 -22.08
C LEU A 485 -14.59 -8.73 -21.43
N GLN A 486 -15.69 -8.79 -22.22
CA GLN A 486 -17.03 -8.94 -21.68
C GLN A 486 -17.23 -10.27 -20.94
N THR A 487 -16.49 -11.30 -21.33
CA THR A 487 -16.64 -12.65 -20.80
C THR A 487 -15.61 -13.03 -19.74
N ASP A 488 -14.67 -12.16 -19.43
CA ASP A 488 -13.66 -12.40 -18.39
C ASP A 488 -14.23 -12.37 -16.96
N ALA A 489 -13.37 -12.67 -15.97
CA ALA A 489 -13.76 -12.77 -14.57
C ALA A 489 -14.22 -11.43 -13.95
N VAL A 490 -13.78 -10.30 -14.50
CA VAL A 490 -14.15 -8.96 -14.02
C VAL A 490 -15.61 -8.66 -14.38
N HIS A 491 -16.06 -9.07 -15.57
CA HIS A 491 -17.32 -8.63 -16.16
C HIS A 491 -18.42 -9.69 -16.19
N PHE A 492 -18.14 -10.88 -16.72
CA PHE A 492 -19.09 -11.99 -16.86
C PHE A 492 -20.46 -11.60 -17.45
N TYR A 493 -20.46 -10.86 -18.60
CA TYR A 493 -21.71 -10.51 -19.30
C TYR A 493 -22.49 -11.72 -19.81
N GLN A 494 -21.81 -12.85 -20.05
CA GLN A 494 -22.43 -14.11 -20.51
C GLN A 494 -23.29 -14.80 -19.45
N ARG A 495 -23.32 -14.32 -18.22
CA ARG A 495 -24.15 -14.89 -17.17
C ARG A 495 -25.63 -14.84 -17.58
N PRO A 496 -26.35 -15.99 -17.57
CA PRO A 496 -27.72 -16.06 -18.09
C PRO A 496 -28.72 -15.23 -17.28
N ASP A 497 -28.37 -14.87 -16.04
CA ASP A 497 -29.20 -14.13 -15.08
C ASP A 497 -28.72 -12.74 -14.75
N ALA A 498 -27.67 -12.24 -15.44
CA ALA A 498 -27.10 -10.92 -15.17
C ALA A 498 -27.98 -9.78 -15.71
N GLY A 499 -28.81 -10.02 -16.71
CA GLY A 499 -29.56 -8.98 -17.41
C GLY A 499 -28.66 -8.03 -18.21
N LEU A 500 -27.37 -8.41 -18.42
CA LEU A 500 -26.39 -7.65 -19.19
C LEU A 500 -26.38 -8.15 -20.63
N PRO A 501 -26.47 -7.26 -21.64
CA PRO A 501 -26.43 -7.68 -23.03
C PRO A 501 -25.02 -8.04 -23.46
N LEU A 502 -24.72 -9.33 -23.65
CA LEU A 502 -23.49 -9.76 -24.31
C LEU A 502 -23.55 -9.40 -25.79
N ASP A 503 -22.63 -8.56 -26.25
CA ASP A 503 -22.60 -8.05 -27.62
C ASP A 503 -21.30 -8.44 -28.35
N SER A 504 -21.39 -9.41 -29.26
CA SER A 504 -20.26 -9.90 -30.05
C SER A 504 -19.78 -8.93 -31.13
N ASN A 505 -20.52 -7.86 -31.39
CA ASN A 505 -20.13 -6.81 -32.33
C ASN A 505 -19.48 -5.60 -31.68
N ARG A 506 -19.44 -5.59 -30.35
CA ARG A 506 -18.86 -4.47 -29.59
C ARG A 506 -17.39 -4.28 -29.90
N THR A 507 -16.98 -3.05 -30.13
CA THR A 507 -15.58 -2.62 -30.27
C THR A 507 -15.15 -1.60 -29.22
N LEU A 508 -16.10 -1.22 -28.34
CA LEU A 508 -15.92 -0.22 -27.29
C LEU A 508 -16.64 -0.67 -26.04
N LEU A 509 -15.96 -0.69 -24.90
CA LEU A 509 -16.54 -0.86 -23.56
C LEU A 509 -16.34 0.43 -22.77
N THR A 510 -17.41 0.92 -22.15
CA THR A 510 -17.39 2.09 -21.27
C THR A 510 -18.09 1.80 -19.97
N GLY A 511 -17.59 2.41 -18.89
CA GLY A 511 -18.24 2.30 -17.60
C GLY A 511 -17.81 3.41 -16.64
N ASN A 512 -18.49 3.48 -15.49
CA ASN A 512 -18.23 4.48 -14.46
C ASN A 512 -18.14 3.82 -13.08
N ALA A 513 -17.40 4.49 -12.19
CA ALA A 513 -17.40 4.20 -10.77
C ALA A 513 -17.61 5.49 -9.97
N GLU A 514 -18.20 5.33 -8.79
CA GLU A 514 -18.56 6.42 -7.89
C GLU A 514 -18.27 6.00 -6.46
N GLU A 515 -17.72 6.93 -5.66
CA GLU A 515 -17.53 6.74 -4.22
C GLU A 515 -17.99 7.99 -3.48
N PHE A 516 -18.65 7.80 -2.35
CA PHE A 516 -18.98 8.85 -1.40
C PHE A 516 -18.74 8.35 0.02
N LYS A 517 -18.01 9.14 0.85
CA LYS A 517 -17.71 8.81 2.25
C LYS A 517 -18.06 9.96 3.17
N PHE A 518 -18.50 9.59 4.35
CA PHE A 518 -18.67 10.50 5.49
C PHE A 518 -18.02 9.90 6.73
N ASP A 519 -17.07 10.62 7.32
CA ASP A 519 -16.17 10.11 8.34
C ASP A 519 -16.13 11.02 9.55
N LYS A 520 -16.03 10.44 10.73
CA LYS A 520 -15.53 11.09 11.94
C LYS A 520 -14.10 10.65 12.16
N VAL A 521 -13.15 11.47 11.73
CA VAL A 521 -11.69 11.18 11.69
C VAL A 521 -10.94 11.65 12.92
N GLY A 522 -11.58 12.39 13.83
CA GLY A 522 -10.98 12.89 15.07
C GLY A 522 -11.89 12.67 16.28
N GLY A 523 -11.30 12.72 17.47
CA GLY A 523 -12.00 12.58 18.75
C GLY A 523 -11.27 11.62 19.70
N GLU A 524 -11.65 11.67 20.98
CA GLU A 524 -10.99 10.90 22.03
C GLU A 524 -11.31 9.39 21.97
N HIS A 525 -12.57 9.05 21.73
CA HIS A 525 -13.04 7.68 21.83
C HIS A 525 -13.70 7.16 20.57
N LEU A 526 -14.73 7.84 20.06
CA LEU A 526 -15.53 7.35 18.94
C LEU A 526 -15.06 7.92 17.62
N MET A 527 -14.73 7.06 16.67
CA MET A 527 -14.57 7.36 15.25
C MET A 527 -15.49 6.45 14.43
N PHE A 528 -15.89 6.90 13.26
CA PHE A 528 -16.67 6.09 12.32
C PHE A 528 -16.46 6.53 10.88
N GLU A 529 -16.71 5.63 9.96
CA GLU A 529 -16.81 5.86 8.52
C GLU A 529 -18.09 5.23 8.00
N THR A 530 -18.76 5.89 7.07
CA THR A 530 -19.76 5.27 6.22
C THR A 530 -19.45 5.61 4.76
N ALA A 531 -19.42 4.59 3.91
CA ALA A 531 -19.02 4.67 2.52
C ALA A 531 -20.05 4.00 1.61
N PHE A 532 -20.45 4.70 0.55
CA PHE A 532 -21.20 4.13 -0.57
C PHE A 532 -20.32 4.11 -1.79
N GLN A 533 -20.29 2.98 -2.50
CA GLN A 533 -19.48 2.79 -3.69
C GLN A 533 -20.30 2.08 -4.76
N ARG A 534 -20.10 2.44 -6.03
CA ARG A 534 -20.75 1.80 -7.16
C ARG A 534 -19.80 1.70 -8.34
N ARG A 535 -19.82 0.57 -9.01
CA ARG A 535 -19.07 0.31 -10.26
C ARG A 535 -20.02 -0.31 -11.27
N SER A 536 -20.19 0.33 -12.41
CA SER A 536 -21.05 -0.18 -13.49
C SER A 536 -20.46 -1.45 -14.12
N ALA A 537 -21.28 -2.23 -14.80
CA ALA A 537 -20.85 -3.48 -15.41
C ALA A 537 -19.73 -3.31 -16.46
N GLY A 538 -19.69 -2.18 -17.16
CA GLY A 538 -18.66 -1.89 -18.17
C GLY A 538 -17.44 -1.13 -17.65
N PHE A 539 -17.32 -0.92 -16.33
CA PHE A 539 -16.15 -0.24 -15.75
C PHE A 539 -14.93 -1.14 -15.81
N GLU A 540 -13.89 -0.69 -16.53
CA GLU A 540 -12.65 -1.45 -16.74
C GLU A 540 -11.42 -0.56 -16.63
N ILE A 541 -10.46 -0.95 -15.77
CA ILE A 541 -9.23 -0.21 -15.50
C ILE A 541 -7.98 -1.08 -15.49
N ASN A 542 -8.07 -2.40 -15.73
CA ASN A 542 -6.96 -3.34 -15.57
C ASN A 542 -5.82 -3.19 -16.58
N ASP A 543 -5.93 -2.30 -17.54
CA ASP A 543 -4.84 -1.98 -18.46
C ASP A 543 -3.67 -1.27 -17.76
N LEU A 544 -3.95 -0.34 -16.81
CA LEU A 544 -2.95 0.32 -15.96
C LEU A 544 -3.34 0.32 -14.48
N GLY A 545 -4.59 0.02 -14.14
CA GLY A 545 -5.10 -0.10 -12.79
C GLY A 545 -5.20 -1.54 -12.31
N TYR A 546 -5.89 -1.70 -11.17
CA TYR A 546 -6.25 -3.00 -10.62
C TYR A 546 -7.71 -3.00 -10.19
N LEU A 547 -8.50 -3.92 -10.73
CA LEU A 547 -9.92 -4.13 -10.46
C LEU A 547 -10.22 -5.62 -10.43
N ARG A 548 -10.82 -6.11 -9.35
CA ARG A 548 -11.20 -7.52 -9.21
C ARG A 548 -12.55 -7.81 -9.86
N ARG A 549 -13.48 -6.87 -9.75
CA ARG A 549 -14.83 -7.04 -10.35
C ARG A 549 -15.48 -5.70 -10.67
N ALA A 550 -16.20 -5.67 -11.76
CA ALA A 550 -17.20 -4.68 -12.13
C ALA A 550 -18.61 -5.14 -11.65
N ASP A 551 -19.65 -4.42 -12.02
CA ASP A 551 -21.04 -4.72 -11.69
C ASP A 551 -21.27 -4.91 -10.19
N GLN A 552 -20.90 -3.90 -9.40
CA GLN A 552 -21.07 -3.94 -7.95
C GLN A 552 -21.40 -2.58 -7.37
N GLN A 553 -22.24 -2.57 -6.39
CA GLN A 553 -22.45 -1.46 -5.46
C GLN A 553 -22.33 -1.97 -4.03
N SER A 554 -21.88 -1.14 -3.13
CA SER A 554 -21.63 -1.52 -1.74
C SER A 554 -21.96 -0.39 -0.79
N TRP A 555 -22.39 -0.76 0.41
CA TRP A 555 -22.49 0.13 1.55
C TRP A 555 -21.65 -0.47 2.68
N ASN A 556 -20.65 0.28 3.14
CA ASN A 556 -19.75 -0.09 4.21
C ASN A 556 -19.90 0.89 5.36
N THR A 557 -19.94 0.39 6.58
CA THR A 557 -19.92 1.23 7.79
C THR A 557 -18.99 0.63 8.83
N TRP A 558 -18.09 1.42 9.34
CA TRP A 558 -17.22 1.09 10.46
C TRP A 558 -17.50 2.04 11.63
N ALA A 559 -17.43 1.53 12.85
CA ALA A 559 -17.44 2.33 14.07
C ALA A 559 -16.41 1.75 15.06
N GLY A 560 -15.45 2.57 15.46
CA GLY A 560 -14.38 2.22 16.37
C GLY A 560 -14.48 2.98 17.69
N TRP A 561 -14.39 2.26 18.80
CA TRP A 561 -14.21 2.82 20.13
C TRP A 561 -12.76 2.64 20.59
N PHE A 562 -12.12 3.73 20.99
CA PHE A 562 -10.71 3.76 21.41
C PHE A 562 -10.61 4.24 22.86
N ASP A 563 -9.95 3.46 23.72
CA ASP A 563 -9.42 3.97 24.98
C ASP A 563 -7.89 3.89 24.95
N ARG A 564 -7.28 5.05 24.86
CA ARG A 564 -5.82 5.22 24.75
C ARG A 564 -5.15 5.48 26.09
N ARG A 565 -5.91 5.43 27.21
CA ARG A 565 -5.41 5.70 28.55
C ARG A 565 -4.94 4.41 29.19
N THR A 566 -3.80 4.46 29.89
CA THR A 566 -3.39 3.38 30.78
C THR A 566 -4.35 3.27 31.96
N THR A 567 -4.93 2.12 32.13
CA THR A 567 -5.81 1.75 33.24
C THR A 567 -5.12 0.79 34.19
N LYS A 568 -5.82 0.29 35.20
CA LYS A 568 -5.31 -0.79 36.08
C LYS A 568 -5.30 -2.18 35.41
N TYR A 569 -5.85 -2.34 34.21
CA TYR A 569 -5.98 -3.61 33.49
C TYR A 569 -5.24 -3.65 32.17
N TYR A 570 -5.21 -2.53 31.43
CA TYR A 570 -4.63 -2.44 30.09
C TYR A 570 -4.00 -1.06 29.85
N ASN A 571 -3.09 -1.03 28.87
CA ASN A 571 -2.48 0.20 28.34
C ASN A 571 -3.32 0.83 27.23
N ARG A 572 -4.03 0.01 26.45
CA ARG A 572 -4.84 0.45 25.30
C ARG A 572 -5.94 -0.55 25.01
N LEU A 573 -7.11 -0.06 24.62
CA LEU A 573 -8.21 -0.85 24.11
C LEU A 573 -8.77 -0.22 22.83
N GLN A 574 -9.03 -1.06 21.84
CA GLN A 574 -9.73 -0.69 20.63
C GLN A 574 -10.83 -1.73 20.36
N TRP A 575 -12.05 -1.26 20.13
CA TRP A 575 -13.19 -2.10 19.78
C TRP A 575 -13.79 -1.59 18.49
N ASN A 576 -13.84 -2.44 17.46
CA ASN A 576 -14.35 -2.13 16.13
C ASN A 576 -15.64 -2.90 15.84
N ASN A 577 -16.53 -2.25 15.13
CA ASN A 577 -17.75 -2.82 14.59
C ASN A 577 -17.84 -2.47 13.12
N ASN A 578 -18.04 -3.46 12.27
CA ASN A 578 -18.07 -3.32 10.83
C ASN A 578 -19.37 -3.90 10.29
N TRP A 579 -20.01 -3.19 9.42
CA TRP A 579 -21.17 -3.63 8.67
C TRP A 579 -20.93 -3.39 7.20
N TRP A 580 -21.23 -4.38 6.33
CA TRP A 580 -21.18 -4.20 4.89
C TRP A 580 -22.30 -4.95 4.18
N GLN A 581 -22.71 -4.38 3.06
CA GLN A 581 -23.67 -4.98 2.13
C GLN A 581 -23.21 -4.73 0.70
N TYR A 582 -23.29 -5.76 -0.13
CA TYR A 582 -22.92 -5.72 -1.54
C TYR A 582 -24.06 -6.20 -2.42
N TRP A 583 -24.23 -5.55 -3.56
CA TRP A 583 -25.21 -5.92 -4.60
C TRP A 583 -24.55 -5.78 -5.97
N THR A 584 -25.12 -6.46 -7.00
CA THR A 584 -24.88 -6.05 -8.39
C THR A 584 -25.55 -4.70 -8.65
N THR A 585 -25.18 -4.02 -9.73
CA THR A 585 -25.87 -2.79 -10.15
C THR A 585 -27.34 -3.05 -10.55
N GLY A 586 -27.68 -4.28 -10.90
CA GLY A 586 -29.04 -4.77 -11.11
C GLY A 586 -29.82 -5.13 -9.85
N GLY A 587 -29.21 -4.97 -8.65
CA GLY A 587 -29.87 -5.16 -7.35
C GLY A 587 -29.85 -6.58 -6.80
N LEU A 588 -29.10 -7.54 -7.40
CA LEU A 588 -28.92 -8.88 -6.83
C LEU A 588 -28.07 -8.78 -5.56
N PRO A 589 -28.55 -9.21 -4.37
CA PRO A 589 -27.77 -9.19 -3.14
C PRO A 589 -26.62 -10.20 -3.23
N LEU A 590 -25.40 -9.73 -2.98
CA LEU A 590 -24.18 -10.55 -3.07
C LEU A 590 -23.65 -10.93 -1.68
N GLU A 591 -23.67 -10.00 -0.77
CA GLU A 591 -23.19 -10.18 0.60
C GLU A 591 -23.87 -9.22 1.55
N ALA A 592 -24.13 -9.67 2.76
CA ALA A 592 -24.45 -8.83 3.90
C ALA A 592 -23.76 -9.46 5.12
N ALA A 593 -22.97 -8.66 5.84
CA ALA A 593 -22.23 -9.20 6.96
C ALA A 593 -22.00 -8.17 8.07
N TYR A 594 -21.77 -8.68 9.26
CA TYR A 594 -21.39 -7.92 10.44
C TYR A 594 -20.18 -8.55 11.09
N ASN A 595 -19.19 -7.72 11.42
CA ASN A 595 -18.00 -8.11 12.15
C ASN A 595 -17.85 -7.25 13.41
N THR A 596 -17.48 -7.88 14.52
CA THR A 596 -17.01 -7.15 15.70
C THR A 596 -15.67 -7.70 16.13
N ASN A 597 -14.78 -6.83 16.57
CA ASN A 597 -13.46 -7.23 17.03
C ASN A 597 -12.89 -6.28 18.08
N VAL A 598 -12.05 -6.83 18.95
CA VAL A 598 -11.40 -6.12 20.04
C VAL A 598 -9.90 -6.38 20.05
N HIS A 599 -9.14 -5.34 20.33
CA HIS A 599 -7.69 -5.37 20.51
C HIS A 599 -7.35 -4.76 21.86
N VAL A 600 -6.63 -5.49 22.71
CA VAL A 600 -6.28 -5.04 24.06
C VAL A 600 -4.78 -5.21 24.28
N THR A 601 -4.07 -4.12 24.52
CA THR A 601 -2.67 -4.18 24.99
C THR A 601 -2.65 -4.17 26.51
N LEU A 602 -2.22 -5.26 27.09
CA LEU A 602 -2.14 -5.47 28.53
C LEU A 602 -1.00 -4.66 29.18
N LEU A 603 -0.99 -4.56 30.50
CA LEU A 603 0.05 -3.82 31.25
C LEU A 603 1.47 -4.41 31.07
N ASN A 604 1.59 -5.68 30.72
CA ASN A 604 2.86 -6.35 30.38
C ASN A 604 3.22 -6.26 28.90
N ASN A 605 2.51 -5.41 28.13
CA ASN A 605 2.63 -5.20 26.68
C ASN A 605 2.37 -6.42 25.78
N TRP A 606 1.77 -7.46 26.30
CA TRP A 606 1.14 -8.46 25.45
C TRP A 606 -0.12 -7.88 24.83
N THR A 607 -0.35 -8.13 23.54
CA THR A 607 -1.57 -7.70 22.89
C THR A 607 -2.45 -8.90 22.54
N LEU A 608 -3.69 -8.83 22.97
CA LEU A 608 -4.72 -9.82 22.69
C LEU A 608 -5.66 -9.28 21.63
N HIS A 609 -6.01 -10.11 20.68
CA HIS A 609 -6.91 -9.80 19.58
C HIS A 609 -7.99 -10.87 19.52
N ALA A 610 -9.24 -10.48 19.36
CA ALA A 610 -10.34 -11.40 19.14
C ALA A 610 -11.42 -10.74 18.29
N GLY A 611 -12.06 -11.52 17.44
CA GLY A 611 -13.16 -11.04 16.61
C GLY A 611 -13.92 -12.16 15.97
N GLY A 612 -14.99 -11.80 15.28
CA GLY A 612 -15.78 -12.72 14.52
C GLY A 612 -16.70 -12.04 13.53
N THR A 613 -16.93 -12.70 12.41
CA THR A 613 -17.81 -12.26 11.34
C THR A 613 -19.01 -13.20 11.24
N LEU A 614 -20.19 -12.63 11.21
CA LEU A 614 -21.43 -13.26 10.76
C LEU A 614 -21.69 -12.77 9.35
N GLY A 615 -21.63 -13.64 8.37
CA GLY A 615 -21.77 -13.27 6.97
C GLY A 615 -22.88 -14.03 6.25
N GLN A 616 -23.19 -13.55 5.05
CA GLN A 616 -24.29 -14.01 4.21
C GLN A 616 -25.63 -13.94 4.94
N LEU A 617 -25.87 -12.76 5.56
CA LEU A 617 -27.10 -12.50 6.29
C LEU A 617 -28.26 -12.24 5.31
N GLY A 618 -29.33 -12.99 5.46
CA GLY A 618 -30.47 -12.94 4.55
C GLY A 618 -30.29 -13.80 3.29
N SER A 619 -30.98 -13.46 2.21
CA SER A 619 -30.87 -14.16 0.92
C SER A 619 -29.79 -13.51 0.07
N THR A 620 -28.64 -14.12 -0.01
CA THR A 620 -27.48 -13.66 -0.77
C THR A 620 -27.04 -14.69 -1.80
N TYR A 621 -26.34 -14.24 -2.85
CA TYR A 621 -26.02 -15.05 -4.02
C TYR A 621 -24.57 -14.86 -4.45
N ASP A 622 -23.92 -15.94 -4.85
CA ASP A 622 -22.62 -15.92 -5.53
C ASP A 622 -22.85 -15.84 -7.05
N ASP A 623 -22.36 -14.78 -7.64
CA ASP A 623 -22.48 -14.52 -9.07
C ASP A 623 -21.19 -14.68 -9.86
N ARG A 624 -20.10 -15.13 -9.20
CA ARG A 624 -18.76 -15.20 -9.80
C ARG A 624 -18.16 -16.61 -9.80
N SER A 625 -18.42 -17.41 -8.75
CA SER A 625 -17.77 -18.71 -8.61
C SER A 625 -18.16 -19.71 -9.69
N ALA A 626 -19.33 -19.55 -10.31
CA ALA A 626 -19.71 -20.37 -11.48
C ALA A 626 -18.99 -19.96 -12.78
N ARG A 627 -18.11 -18.96 -12.75
CA ARG A 627 -17.26 -18.48 -13.87
C ARG A 627 -18.04 -18.27 -15.16
N GLY A 628 -19.04 -17.39 -15.11
CA GLY A 628 -19.93 -17.05 -16.20
C GLY A 628 -21.25 -17.84 -16.21
N GLY A 629 -21.46 -18.72 -15.24
CA GLY A 629 -22.75 -19.39 -15.00
C GLY A 629 -23.75 -18.55 -14.21
N PRO A 630 -24.93 -19.09 -13.92
CA PRO A 630 -25.94 -18.40 -13.14
C PRO A 630 -25.50 -18.18 -11.71
N ALA A 631 -26.02 -17.13 -11.08
CA ALA A 631 -25.82 -16.91 -9.65
C ALA A 631 -26.55 -18.00 -8.84
N PHE A 632 -25.91 -18.42 -7.75
CA PHE A 632 -26.46 -19.45 -6.87
C PHE A 632 -26.52 -18.99 -5.42
N GLY A 633 -27.44 -19.58 -4.65
CA GLY A 633 -27.66 -19.20 -3.27
C GLY A 633 -26.46 -19.47 -2.38
N GLN A 634 -26.20 -18.55 -1.46
CA GLN A 634 -25.19 -18.73 -0.41
C GLN A 634 -25.85 -18.96 0.95
N ASP A 635 -25.18 -19.69 1.83
CA ASP A 635 -25.63 -19.91 3.19
C ASP A 635 -24.82 -19.03 4.15
N SER A 636 -25.44 -18.70 5.29
CA SER A 636 -24.76 -17.96 6.32
C SER A 636 -23.51 -18.67 6.84
N TYR A 637 -22.54 -17.87 7.29
CA TYR A 637 -21.31 -18.36 7.88
C TYR A 637 -20.97 -17.62 9.16
N PHE A 638 -20.16 -18.29 9.99
CA PHE A 638 -19.51 -17.70 11.13
C PHE A 638 -17.98 -17.88 11.01
N ALA A 639 -17.24 -16.78 11.14
CA ALA A 639 -15.78 -16.76 11.01
C ALA A 639 -15.14 -16.07 12.23
N PRO A 640 -14.94 -16.79 13.35
CA PRO A 640 -14.22 -16.26 14.51
C PRO A 640 -12.72 -16.33 14.29
N TRP A 641 -12.01 -15.40 14.92
CA TRP A 641 -10.57 -15.38 14.93
C TRP A 641 -10.02 -14.82 16.24
N PHE A 642 -8.81 -15.19 16.57
CA PHE A 642 -8.08 -14.63 17.70
C PHE A 642 -6.58 -14.58 17.43
N GLY A 643 -5.92 -13.65 18.10
CA GLY A 643 -4.49 -13.43 18.00
C GLY A 643 -3.89 -13.09 19.34
N VAL A 644 -2.63 -13.44 19.51
CA VAL A 644 -1.82 -13.08 20.66
C VAL A 644 -0.45 -12.66 20.16
N ASN A 645 -0.03 -11.44 20.51
CA ASN A 645 1.32 -10.95 20.25
C ASN A 645 2.04 -10.78 21.60
N GLY A 646 3.23 -11.36 21.72
CA GLY A 646 4.11 -11.21 22.87
C GLY A 646 4.67 -9.80 23.01
N ASP A 647 5.31 -9.52 24.13
CA ASP A 647 6.00 -8.25 24.38
C ASP A 647 7.25 -8.15 23.47
N ASP A 648 7.19 -7.30 22.49
CA ASP A 648 8.22 -7.08 21.46
C ASP A 648 9.54 -6.50 22.00
N ARG A 649 9.59 -6.06 23.26
CA ARG A 649 10.80 -5.64 23.96
C ARG A 649 11.66 -6.82 24.43
N ARG A 650 11.14 -8.05 24.36
CA ARG A 650 11.83 -9.26 24.79
C ARG A 650 12.72 -9.83 23.70
N ALA A 651 13.73 -10.59 24.12
CA ALA A 651 14.61 -11.31 23.19
C ALA A 651 13.86 -12.40 22.41
N VAL A 652 12.81 -12.94 22.97
CA VAL A 652 11.94 -13.94 22.34
C VAL A 652 10.52 -13.41 22.36
N VAL A 653 9.93 -13.26 21.19
CA VAL A 653 8.57 -12.71 20.99
C VAL A 653 7.71 -13.78 20.32
N PRO A 654 6.90 -14.51 21.08
CA PRO A 654 5.95 -15.45 20.49
C PRO A 654 4.71 -14.72 19.97
N MET A 655 4.20 -15.17 18.84
CA MET A 655 2.95 -14.71 18.25
C MET A 655 2.12 -15.92 17.81
N LEU A 656 0.82 -15.82 17.91
CA LEU A 656 -0.12 -16.83 17.42
C LEU A 656 -1.34 -16.16 16.84
N TRP A 657 -1.68 -16.53 15.60
CA TRP A 657 -2.94 -16.18 14.97
C TRP A 657 -3.70 -17.46 14.63
N ALA A 658 -5.00 -17.47 14.89
CA ALA A 658 -5.89 -18.56 14.57
C ALA A 658 -7.18 -18.02 13.97
N ASN A 659 -7.53 -18.52 12.79
CA ASN A 659 -8.70 -18.13 12.02
C ASN A 659 -9.54 -19.36 11.74
N PHE A 660 -10.84 -19.25 11.93
CA PHE A 660 -11.79 -20.33 11.72
C PHE A 660 -12.92 -19.85 10.83
N PHE A 661 -13.45 -20.74 10.06
CA PHE A 661 -14.64 -20.52 9.23
C PHE A 661 -15.57 -21.73 9.32
N ARG A 662 -16.86 -21.48 9.41
CA ARG A 662 -17.91 -22.49 9.38
C ARG A 662 -19.06 -21.95 8.56
N GLY A 663 -19.34 -22.59 7.44
CA GLY A 663 -20.37 -22.16 6.49
C GLY A 663 -21.14 -23.32 5.88
N SER A 664 -22.11 -23.02 5.04
CA SER A 664 -22.94 -23.98 4.30
C SER A 664 -23.59 -25.05 5.20
N GLY A 665 -24.12 -24.63 6.35
CA GLY A 665 -24.71 -25.55 7.31
C GLY A 665 -23.71 -26.56 7.92
N GLY A 666 -22.42 -26.21 7.96
CA GLY A 666 -21.33 -27.07 8.47
C GLY A 666 -20.63 -27.89 7.38
N ARG A 667 -21.08 -27.84 6.11
CA ARG A 667 -20.45 -28.56 4.99
C ARG A 667 -19.11 -27.98 4.57
N SER A 668 -18.92 -26.66 4.78
CA SER A 668 -17.65 -25.96 4.50
C SER A 668 -17.02 -25.48 5.80
N SER A 669 -15.72 -25.65 5.92
CA SER A 669 -14.95 -25.20 7.07
C SER A 669 -13.53 -24.86 6.70
N SER A 670 -12.93 -23.91 7.42
CA SER A 670 -11.50 -23.64 7.33
C SER A 670 -10.94 -23.46 8.73
N ASN A 671 -9.77 -24.05 8.98
CA ASN A 671 -8.99 -23.85 10.19
C ASN A 671 -7.61 -23.41 9.75
N ASN A 672 -7.20 -22.22 10.17
CA ASN A 672 -5.86 -21.69 9.89
C ASN A 672 -5.16 -21.38 11.21
N LEU A 673 -3.94 -21.88 11.37
CA LEU A 673 -3.07 -21.61 12.52
C LEU A 673 -1.75 -21.05 12.03
N GLN A 674 -1.32 -19.95 12.65
CA GLN A 674 -0.10 -19.23 12.29
C GLN A 674 0.71 -18.91 13.54
N PRO A 675 1.43 -19.88 14.15
CA PRO A 675 2.43 -19.59 15.16
C PRO A 675 3.66 -18.94 14.53
N GLU A 676 4.18 -17.94 15.21
CA GLU A 676 5.40 -17.24 14.83
C GLU A 676 6.24 -16.99 16.09
N ILE A 677 7.55 -16.98 15.93
CA ILE A 677 8.49 -16.64 16.99
C ILE A 677 9.62 -15.79 16.42
N ASP A 678 9.75 -14.58 16.96
CA ASP A 678 10.89 -13.72 16.69
C ASP A 678 11.93 -13.87 17.79
N ILE A 679 13.19 -14.05 17.40
CA ILE A 679 14.30 -14.24 18.30
C ILE A 679 15.37 -13.20 18.00
N LYS A 680 15.66 -12.35 18.99
CA LYS A 680 16.71 -11.35 18.98
C LYS A 680 17.87 -11.87 19.82
N VAL A 681 18.80 -12.58 19.19
CA VAL A 681 19.91 -13.27 19.91
C VAL A 681 20.86 -12.26 20.56
N ASN A 682 21.13 -11.17 19.85
CA ASN A 682 21.94 -10.05 20.31
C ASN A 682 21.62 -8.80 19.47
N GLY A 683 22.33 -7.70 19.72
CA GLY A 683 22.12 -6.46 18.96
C GLY A 683 22.47 -6.53 17.47
N ARG A 684 22.93 -7.67 16.92
CA ARG A 684 23.36 -7.83 15.52
C ARG A 684 22.69 -9.00 14.80
N PHE A 685 22.10 -9.93 15.50
CA PHE A 685 21.48 -11.12 14.91
C PHE A 685 20.05 -11.27 15.37
N SER A 686 19.15 -11.26 14.40
CA SER A 686 17.71 -11.54 14.57
C SER A 686 17.27 -12.69 13.66
N SER A 687 16.26 -13.43 14.09
CA SER A 687 15.63 -14.47 13.31
C SER A 687 14.12 -14.50 13.55
N ALA A 688 13.36 -14.79 12.52
CA ALA A 688 11.92 -15.01 12.58
C ALA A 688 11.59 -16.38 11.98
N PHE A 689 10.77 -17.14 12.70
CA PHE A 689 10.26 -18.45 12.27
C PHE A 689 8.74 -18.39 12.30
N SER A 690 8.11 -18.52 11.16
CA SER A 690 6.66 -18.54 11.01
C SER A 690 6.21 -19.84 10.35
N LEU A 691 5.14 -20.43 10.84
CA LEU A 691 4.46 -21.57 10.25
C LEU A 691 3.01 -21.19 9.97
N SER A 692 2.55 -21.38 8.76
CA SER A 692 1.12 -21.28 8.43
C SER A 692 0.60 -22.65 8.04
N TRP A 693 -0.36 -23.15 8.78
CA TRP A 693 -1.06 -24.40 8.50
C TRP A 693 -2.55 -24.13 8.29
N THR A 694 -3.08 -24.60 7.18
CA THR A 694 -4.50 -24.46 6.83
C THR A 694 -5.08 -25.80 6.44
N HIS A 695 -6.19 -26.16 7.05
CA HIS A 695 -7.09 -27.23 6.58
C HIS A 695 -8.39 -26.58 6.11
N ASN A 696 -8.67 -26.68 4.84
CA ASN A 696 -9.81 -26.06 4.17
C ASN A 696 -10.70 -27.16 3.56
N ILE A 697 -11.96 -27.19 3.96
CA ILE A 697 -13.01 -28.00 3.35
C ILE A 697 -13.98 -27.02 2.67
N ALA A 698 -14.09 -27.10 1.36
CA ALA A 698 -15.02 -26.30 0.56
C ALA A 698 -15.97 -27.22 -0.21
N ASP A 699 -17.21 -27.31 0.25
CA ASP A 699 -18.19 -28.23 -0.38
C ASP A 699 -18.69 -27.74 -1.73
N ASN A 700 -18.52 -26.45 -2.03
CA ASN A 700 -18.91 -25.80 -3.27
C ASN A 700 -17.71 -25.17 -4.02
N GLN A 701 -16.54 -25.82 -4.00
CA GLN A 701 -15.42 -25.38 -4.81
C GLN A 701 -15.74 -25.55 -6.28
N TRP A 702 -15.58 -24.47 -7.07
CA TRP A 702 -15.66 -24.59 -8.52
C TRP A 702 -14.64 -25.60 -9.04
N TYR A 703 -15.12 -26.52 -9.88
CA TYR A 703 -14.32 -27.59 -10.47
C TYR A 703 -13.99 -27.33 -11.93
N SER A 704 -15.01 -27.19 -12.78
CA SER A 704 -14.87 -26.87 -14.21
C SER A 704 -16.21 -26.46 -14.82
N ASN A 705 -16.14 -25.87 -16.01
CA ASN A 705 -17.31 -25.73 -16.87
C ASN A 705 -17.12 -26.68 -18.06
N PHE A 706 -18.05 -27.58 -18.26
CA PHE A 706 -18.06 -28.55 -19.35
C PHE A 706 -19.19 -28.23 -20.33
N THR A 707 -18.88 -28.20 -21.63
CA THR A 707 -19.93 -28.07 -22.68
C THR A 707 -20.12 -29.40 -23.34
N ASP A 708 -21.37 -29.90 -23.37
CA ASP A 708 -21.73 -31.17 -23.97
C ASP A 708 -21.89 -31.08 -25.51
N ALA A 709 -22.16 -32.20 -26.14
CA ALA A 709 -22.34 -32.27 -27.59
C ALA A 709 -23.59 -31.48 -28.10
N ALA A 710 -24.52 -31.17 -27.22
CA ALA A 710 -25.69 -30.33 -27.51
C ALA A 710 -25.41 -28.82 -27.27
N ALA A 711 -24.16 -28.45 -27.02
CA ALA A 711 -23.69 -27.09 -26.68
C ALA A 711 -24.29 -26.54 -25.37
N VAL A 712 -24.71 -27.42 -24.45
CA VAL A 712 -25.14 -27.03 -23.10
C VAL A 712 -23.95 -27.00 -22.18
N THR A 713 -23.76 -25.86 -21.49
CA THR A 713 -22.68 -25.71 -20.51
C THR A 713 -23.14 -26.14 -19.12
N HIS A 714 -22.40 -27.10 -18.55
CA HIS A 714 -22.58 -27.61 -17.19
C HIS A 714 -21.58 -26.95 -16.25
N TYR A 715 -22.09 -26.22 -15.28
CA TYR A 715 -21.26 -25.51 -14.28
C TYR A 715 -21.05 -26.43 -13.08
N THR A 716 -19.83 -27.01 -12.97
CA THR A 716 -19.59 -28.06 -11.99
C THR A 716 -18.82 -27.57 -10.77
N PHE A 717 -19.21 -28.12 -9.64
CA PHE A 717 -18.63 -27.87 -8.32
C PHE A 717 -18.30 -29.21 -7.66
N ALA A 718 -17.29 -29.19 -6.80
CA ALA A 718 -16.89 -30.40 -6.08
C ALA A 718 -16.63 -30.06 -4.61
N HIS A 719 -16.70 -31.08 -3.78
CA HIS A 719 -16.17 -31.06 -2.43
C HIS A 719 -14.64 -31.09 -2.52
N LEU A 720 -13.98 -30.06 -1.99
CA LEU A 720 -12.51 -29.97 -1.90
C LEU A 720 -12.09 -30.15 -0.44
N ASP A 721 -11.22 -31.13 -0.20
CA ASP A 721 -10.47 -31.26 1.05
C ASP A 721 -9.01 -30.89 0.79
N GLN A 722 -8.55 -29.77 1.40
CA GLN A 722 -7.25 -29.16 1.09
C GLN A 722 -6.44 -28.89 2.35
N TYR A 723 -5.20 -29.34 2.33
CA TYR A 723 -4.18 -29.00 3.33
C TYR A 723 -3.10 -28.13 2.70
N THR A 724 -2.84 -26.99 3.34
CA THR A 724 -1.77 -26.08 2.92
C THR A 724 -0.85 -25.82 4.09
N THR A 725 0.45 -25.97 3.87
CA THR A 725 1.48 -25.67 4.86
C THR A 725 2.55 -24.82 4.22
N SER A 726 2.88 -23.71 4.85
CA SER A 726 4.00 -22.84 4.50
C SER A 726 4.81 -22.54 5.75
N ALA A 727 6.11 -22.74 5.69
CA ALA A 727 7.02 -22.27 6.71
C ALA A 727 7.85 -21.12 6.16
N THR A 728 8.12 -20.13 6.99
CA THR A 728 9.01 -19.02 6.63
C THR A 728 10.11 -18.91 7.66
N VAL A 729 11.35 -18.84 7.18
CA VAL A 729 12.52 -18.59 8.01
C VAL A 729 13.21 -17.34 7.49
N ARG A 730 13.39 -16.35 8.37
CA ARG A 730 14.17 -15.14 8.08
C ARG A 730 15.34 -15.08 9.06
N LEU A 731 16.52 -14.87 8.53
CA LEU A 731 17.75 -14.71 9.31
C LEU A 731 18.41 -13.41 8.89
N ASN A 732 18.69 -12.54 9.83
CA ASN A 732 19.34 -11.26 9.58
C ASN A 732 20.59 -11.16 10.46
N TYR A 733 21.74 -10.91 9.84
CA TYR A 733 22.97 -10.60 10.53
C TYR A 733 23.54 -9.27 10.04
N THR A 734 23.61 -8.29 10.91
CA THR A 734 24.06 -6.93 10.59
C THR A 734 25.47 -6.72 11.10
N PHE A 735 26.41 -6.56 10.18
CA PHE A 735 27.83 -6.25 10.49
C PHE A 735 27.97 -4.76 10.87
N THR A 736 27.37 -3.90 10.03
CA THR A 736 27.27 -2.44 10.19
C THR A 736 25.92 -1.98 9.63
N PRO A 737 25.44 -0.76 9.90
CA PRO A 737 24.18 -0.27 9.31
C PRO A 737 24.14 -0.35 7.77
N ASN A 738 25.32 -0.38 7.13
CA ASN A 738 25.47 -0.42 5.68
C ASN A 738 25.80 -1.82 5.12
N VAL A 739 26.06 -2.81 5.99
CA VAL A 739 26.45 -4.17 5.57
C VAL A 739 25.68 -5.19 6.38
N SER A 740 24.81 -5.93 5.74
CA SER A 740 24.03 -7.01 6.36
C SER A 740 24.02 -8.27 5.47
N LEU A 741 23.82 -9.41 6.08
CA LEU A 741 23.52 -10.68 5.42
C LEU A 741 22.10 -11.07 5.82
N GLN A 742 21.24 -11.28 4.84
CA GLN A 742 19.85 -11.66 5.03
C GLN A 742 19.56 -12.96 4.29
N ALA A 743 18.90 -13.89 4.94
CA ALA A 743 18.43 -15.11 4.32
C ALA A 743 16.92 -15.26 4.52
N TYR A 744 16.25 -15.60 3.44
CA TYR A 744 14.83 -15.92 3.40
C TYR A 744 14.65 -17.32 2.81
N LEU A 745 13.88 -18.16 3.49
CA LEU A 745 13.56 -19.52 3.04
C LEU A 745 12.06 -19.74 3.23
N GLN A 746 11.36 -20.21 2.20
CA GLN A 746 9.93 -20.50 2.25
C GLN A 746 9.61 -21.81 1.50
N PRO A 747 9.59 -22.96 2.17
CA PRO A 747 8.92 -24.15 1.67
C PRO A 747 7.39 -23.97 1.75
N PHE A 748 6.71 -24.31 0.65
CA PHE A 748 5.27 -24.26 0.50
C PHE A 748 4.76 -25.57 -0.08
N VAL A 749 3.72 -26.14 0.54
CA VAL A 749 3.04 -27.36 0.05
C VAL A 749 1.54 -27.14 0.17
N SER A 750 0.81 -27.38 -0.92
CA SER A 750 -0.64 -27.42 -0.92
C SER A 750 -1.13 -28.69 -1.63
N LYS A 751 -1.85 -29.54 -0.91
CA LYS A 751 -2.45 -30.76 -1.40
C LYS A 751 -3.97 -30.67 -1.27
N GLY A 752 -4.67 -30.94 -2.35
CA GLY A 752 -6.14 -30.99 -2.39
C GLY A 752 -6.65 -32.23 -3.09
N THR A 753 -7.76 -32.76 -2.59
CA THR A 753 -8.50 -33.86 -3.22
C THR A 753 -9.94 -33.42 -3.49
N PHE A 754 -10.41 -33.69 -4.69
CA PHE A 754 -11.79 -33.42 -5.06
C PHE A 754 -12.64 -34.68 -4.88
N ALA A 755 -13.89 -34.48 -4.47
CA ALA A 755 -14.89 -35.54 -4.36
C ALA A 755 -16.28 -34.97 -4.71
N ASN A 756 -17.26 -35.83 -4.95
CA ASN A 756 -18.66 -35.47 -5.13
C ASN A 756 -18.86 -34.33 -6.15
N VAL A 757 -18.36 -34.56 -7.38
CA VAL A 757 -18.56 -33.60 -8.48
C VAL A 757 -20.04 -33.57 -8.86
N ARG A 758 -20.62 -32.36 -8.87
CA ARG A 758 -22.01 -32.10 -9.17
C ARG A 758 -22.13 -30.81 -9.98
N GLN A 759 -23.24 -30.61 -10.66
CA GLN A 759 -23.51 -29.41 -11.44
C GLN A 759 -24.55 -28.51 -10.74
N LEU A 760 -24.62 -27.24 -11.10
CA LEU A 760 -25.74 -26.40 -10.71
C LEU A 760 -27.04 -26.98 -11.28
N SER A 761 -28.11 -27.00 -10.48
CA SER A 761 -29.43 -27.42 -10.88
C SER A 761 -30.17 -26.37 -11.71
N ALA A 762 -31.36 -26.66 -12.16
CA ALA A 762 -32.27 -25.69 -12.79
C ALA A 762 -32.73 -24.59 -11.80
N THR A 763 -32.57 -24.81 -10.49
CA THR A 763 -32.94 -23.87 -9.43
C THR A 763 -31.72 -23.47 -8.55
N PRO A 764 -30.67 -22.87 -9.11
CA PRO A 764 -29.45 -22.61 -8.39
C PRO A 764 -29.63 -21.61 -7.23
N ARG A 765 -30.73 -20.86 -7.23
CA ARG A 765 -31.08 -19.90 -6.16
C ARG A 765 -32.02 -20.47 -5.10
N ALA A 766 -32.22 -21.79 -5.09
CA ALA A 766 -33.09 -22.44 -4.10
C ALA A 766 -32.62 -22.15 -2.67
N THR A 767 -33.58 -22.06 -1.74
CA THR A 767 -33.29 -21.85 -0.32
C THR A 767 -32.55 -23.06 0.27
N SER A 768 -33.00 -24.28 -0.09
CA SER A 768 -32.32 -25.51 0.30
C SER A 768 -30.99 -25.64 -0.45
N TYR A 769 -29.93 -25.95 0.28
CA TYR A 769 -28.59 -26.15 -0.28
C TYR A 769 -28.58 -27.28 -1.33
N ASP A 770 -29.21 -28.39 -1.01
CA ASP A 770 -29.19 -29.59 -1.85
C ASP A 770 -29.94 -29.37 -3.17
N ASP A 771 -31.01 -28.55 -3.19
CA ASP A 771 -31.76 -28.22 -4.39
C ASP A 771 -31.00 -27.32 -5.38
N ARG A 772 -29.91 -26.69 -4.96
CA ARG A 772 -29.05 -25.88 -5.82
C ARG A 772 -28.20 -26.71 -6.77
N TYR A 773 -27.99 -27.98 -6.45
CA TYR A 773 -27.12 -28.89 -7.19
C TYR A 773 -27.86 -30.11 -7.70
N ALA A 774 -27.37 -30.62 -8.82
CA ALA A 774 -27.85 -31.87 -9.44
C ALA A 774 -26.64 -32.77 -9.74
N THR A 775 -26.88 -34.05 -9.88
CA THR A 775 -25.86 -35.02 -10.30
C THR A 775 -25.31 -34.62 -11.67
N TYR A 776 -23.99 -34.63 -11.81
CA TYR A 776 -23.33 -34.49 -13.10
C TYR A 776 -23.21 -35.88 -13.77
N GLY A 777 -23.66 -36.00 -15.01
CA GLY A 777 -23.84 -37.31 -15.65
C GLY A 777 -22.57 -37.97 -16.18
N ASP A 778 -21.47 -37.26 -16.34
CA ASP A 778 -20.22 -37.82 -16.85
C ASP A 778 -19.51 -38.63 -15.77
N THR A 779 -19.56 -39.95 -15.89
CA THR A 779 -18.95 -40.89 -14.95
C THR A 779 -17.43 -40.90 -15.02
N SER A 780 -16.81 -40.43 -16.09
CA SER A 780 -15.34 -40.28 -16.17
C SER A 780 -14.81 -39.22 -15.25
N VAL A 781 -15.60 -38.18 -15.03
CA VAL A 781 -15.27 -37.06 -14.11
C VAL A 781 -15.73 -37.39 -12.70
N THR A 782 -16.96 -37.87 -12.51
CA THR A 782 -17.54 -38.10 -11.18
C THR A 782 -16.88 -39.24 -10.41
N ASN A 783 -16.41 -40.29 -11.10
CA ASN A 783 -15.73 -41.44 -10.48
C ASN A 783 -14.22 -41.15 -10.20
N HIS A 784 -13.61 -40.23 -10.92
CA HIS A 784 -12.20 -39.90 -10.81
C HIS A 784 -11.95 -38.40 -10.79
N PRO A 785 -12.46 -37.69 -9.78
CA PRO A 785 -12.38 -36.23 -9.75
C PRO A 785 -10.95 -35.67 -9.55
N GLY A 786 -10.00 -36.53 -9.20
CA GLY A 786 -8.59 -36.16 -9.09
C GLY A 786 -8.29 -35.26 -7.88
N GLY A 787 -7.22 -34.52 -8.03
CA GLY A 787 -6.71 -33.63 -7.02
C GLY A 787 -5.43 -32.95 -7.48
N PHE A 788 -4.79 -32.23 -6.59
CA PHE A 788 -3.51 -31.57 -6.85
C PHE A 788 -2.54 -31.73 -5.68
N ASN A 789 -1.25 -31.61 -5.98
CA ASN A 789 -0.18 -31.55 -5.00
C ASN A 789 0.86 -30.55 -5.49
N PHE A 790 0.65 -29.29 -5.09
CA PHE A 790 1.53 -28.19 -5.46
C PHE A 790 2.63 -28.05 -4.41
N LYS A 791 3.89 -27.96 -4.86
CA LYS A 791 5.05 -27.76 -4.00
C LYS A 791 5.93 -26.68 -4.60
N GLU A 792 6.34 -25.74 -3.76
CA GLU A 792 7.24 -24.68 -4.14
C GLU A 792 8.27 -24.46 -3.03
N PHE A 793 9.47 -24.09 -3.41
CA PHE A 793 10.51 -23.65 -2.48
C PHE A 793 11.10 -22.34 -2.99
N GLN A 794 11.01 -21.30 -2.17
CA GLN A 794 11.62 -20.01 -2.47
C GLN A 794 12.75 -19.73 -1.50
N SER A 795 13.82 -19.11 -1.98
CA SER A 795 14.94 -18.67 -1.15
C SER A 795 15.59 -17.44 -1.74
N ASN A 796 16.02 -16.54 -0.85
CA ASN A 796 16.84 -15.38 -1.16
C ASN A 796 17.99 -15.30 -0.15
N LEU A 797 19.15 -14.86 -0.64
CA LEU A 797 20.34 -14.64 0.20
C LEU A 797 20.96 -13.28 -0.16
#